data_b299341fe31f5d2021f84d364f104a7d
#
_entry.id   b299341fe31f5d2021f84d364f104a7d
#
_cell.length_a   1.000
_cell.length_b   1.000
_cell.length_c   1.000
_cell.angle_alpha   90.00
_cell.angle_beta   90.00
_cell.angle_gamma   90.00
#
_symmetry.space_group_name_H-M   'P 1'
#
loop_
_entity.id
_entity.type
_entity.pdbx_description
1 polymer ?
#
loop_
_entity_poly.entity_id
_entity_poly.type
_entity_poly.pdbx_seq_one_letter_code
_entity_poly.pdbx_strand_id
1 'polypeptide(L)'
;MPSRFFPTRRSVGSSLTYRQRLATLTCLASVAGFCASVQGVGQAFAATTDQSAPVAGKAGHAPAKAAARHAHAKPANRSVQAGGAEEISVASNRTARSGGGGMMRQEVAPHAVQTVTKAYINMRSPTSTPLDLVKNLPSLNVMTPDASGMQGGSIQSRGLTDLDMALMVDGAPAAAAKYMTEDIDSENLDEVSVTPGSAARDLPVMSAAGGVMNSRTHLPSEKMGGMVDFSYGTNNLSREFIRLESGEIGRTGIKSFFSFSNTHDRSWMGAGTNQRKHIDFGVRKDWENGSNAHLFLSWNSEDFVIDNYPTAEQFYKYKHTGDGYGRSASSKDVNYWRNNNDHWNQIFLTAPVHIVLPKKLTFDIQPYFSFGQGWDASPGGVAGYNNPVTNSVVGGNYASTGQAVPSGTNMTNYFLENEARQVGVVAKLGYDIDKHNHLSFGYWYENNQTIQSYPTATTLANGAASGPTASAHVVGSTFGQTAGYELHSLFIQNQSRYLNNRLLINAGFKFVMSNTWNNGWMGNTNHPTGSNSGANRTEPLPQLSISYQINENNQIYVNAEGDYRQPSATDLGWTYAGTPIPKNQYSIKEELGYRYHNKYVMVDMSLFNYNVKNRLVDQYVGMNSFSPMSIGSQTMRGFDFMVAGTSYHGFSPYASVEYLHATQDSNVYDPNDNTMIHSKGTQAIMAPRVMANFGLTYTYKGFFANGSVHYTGPQSVAIANDQRIPGYVTNTLSLGYHFKPFGFLQSPTFKLNFTNLTGSIVRTGAMGAVYRGSDLNSHPVWSGSGSNTGGLGYGNSFMVEPRFTMVGSVSTSF
;
A
#
# COMPACT_ATOMS: atom_id res chain seq x y z
N MET A 1 -25.02 -55.75 -29.90
CA MET A 1 -25.87 -55.12 -30.93
C MET A 1 -26.76 -54.08 -30.30
N PRO A 2 -27.04 -52.98 -30.95
CA PRO A 2 -26.20 -51.80 -31.24
C PRO A 2 -26.78 -50.58 -30.51
N SER A 3 -26.25 -49.40 -30.45
CA SER A 3 -25.78 -48.46 -31.45
C SER A 3 -25.30 -47.20 -30.79
N ARG A 4 -24.24 -46.69 -31.27
CA ARG A 4 -23.70 -45.38 -31.41
C ARG A 4 -24.63 -44.18 -31.10
N PHE A 5 -24.06 -43.18 -30.37
CA PHE A 5 -24.04 -41.77 -30.86
C PHE A 5 -22.95 -41.00 -30.10
N PHE A 6 -21.97 -40.47 -30.86
CA PHE A 6 -21.06 -39.40 -30.49
C PHE A 6 -21.71 -38.06 -30.81
N PRO A 7 -21.49 -37.04 -30.03
CA PRO A 7 -21.48 -35.69 -30.60
C PRO A 7 -20.11 -35.02 -30.49
N THR A 8 -19.78 -34.44 -31.60
CA THR A 8 -18.61 -33.65 -31.97
C THR A 8 -18.25 -32.55 -30.96
N ARG A 9 -16.95 -32.49 -30.67
CA ARG A 9 -16.31 -31.31 -30.02
C ARG A 9 -16.55 -30.05 -30.87
N ARG A 10 -17.22 -29.07 -30.31
CA ARG A 10 -17.08 -27.66 -30.73
C ARG A 10 -16.01 -27.01 -29.86
N SER A 11 -14.98 -26.54 -30.52
CA SER A 11 -13.99 -25.60 -29.94
C SER A 11 -14.73 -24.29 -29.60
N VAL A 12 -14.81 -23.99 -28.32
CA VAL A 12 -15.27 -22.67 -27.87
C VAL A 12 -14.07 -21.77 -27.86
N GLY A 13 -13.92 -20.99 -28.94
CA GLY A 13 -13.01 -19.85 -28.95
C GLY A 13 -13.55 -18.81 -27.97
N SER A 14 -12.72 -18.38 -27.04
CA SER A 14 -13.01 -17.31 -26.11
C SER A 14 -13.12 -15.98 -26.89
N SER A 15 -14.31 -15.63 -27.35
CA SER A 15 -14.60 -14.27 -27.81
C SER A 15 -14.97 -13.42 -26.62
N LEU A 16 -14.06 -12.55 -26.20
CA LEU A 16 -14.40 -11.39 -25.37
C LEU A 16 -15.61 -10.68 -25.98
N THR A 17 -16.66 -10.53 -25.21
CA THR A 17 -17.88 -9.89 -25.72
C THR A 17 -17.59 -8.44 -26.14
N TYR A 18 -18.21 -7.98 -27.20
CA TYR A 18 -18.06 -6.65 -27.78
C TYR A 18 -18.21 -5.51 -26.76
N ARG A 19 -18.98 -5.72 -25.70
CA ARG A 19 -19.16 -4.77 -24.60
C ARG A 19 -17.90 -4.57 -23.73
N GLN A 20 -17.15 -5.63 -23.47
CA GLN A 20 -15.88 -5.51 -22.68
C GLN A 20 -14.82 -4.75 -23.48
N ARG A 21 -14.75 -4.92 -24.78
CA ARG A 21 -13.83 -4.17 -25.63
C ARG A 21 -14.19 -2.68 -25.73
N LEU A 22 -15.49 -2.34 -25.66
CA LEU A 22 -15.93 -0.94 -25.71
C LEU A 22 -15.60 -0.18 -24.43
N ALA A 23 -15.82 -0.79 -23.26
CA ALA A 23 -15.48 -0.19 -21.96
C ALA A 23 -13.96 0.09 -21.82
N THR A 24 -13.12 -0.85 -22.24
CA THR A 24 -11.67 -0.68 -22.22
C THR A 24 -11.20 0.40 -23.20
N LEU A 25 -11.81 0.48 -24.36
CA LEU A 25 -11.50 1.52 -25.36
C LEU A 25 -11.96 2.92 -24.90
N THR A 26 -13.09 3.02 -24.20
CA THR A 26 -13.61 4.31 -23.75
C THR A 26 -12.75 4.90 -22.63
N CYS A 27 -12.27 4.10 -21.69
CA CYS A 27 -11.35 4.57 -20.64
C CYS A 27 -9.98 4.95 -21.21
N LEU A 28 -9.42 4.16 -22.12
CA LEU A 28 -8.16 4.49 -22.81
C LEU A 28 -8.26 5.74 -23.68
N ALA A 29 -9.41 5.96 -24.36
CA ALA A 29 -9.65 7.17 -25.13
C ALA A 29 -9.74 8.43 -24.28
N SER A 30 -10.26 8.33 -23.05
CA SER A 30 -10.32 9.45 -22.11
C SER A 30 -8.93 9.85 -21.60
N VAL A 31 -8.07 8.89 -21.34
CA VAL A 31 -6.67 9.13 -20.91
C VAL A 31 -5.81 9.58 -22.11
N ALA A 32 -6.00 8.99 -23.28
CA ALA A 32 -5.30 9.40 -24.50
C ALA A 32 -5.73 10.80 -24.97
N GLY A 33 -6.98 11.20 -24.79
CA GLY A 33 -7.47 12.54 -25.07
C GLY A 33 -6.83 13.61 -24.20
N PHE A 34 -6.53 13.29 -22.93
CA PHE A 34 -5.82 14.20 -22.04
C PHE A 34 -4.32 14.32 -22.41
N CYS A 35 -3.68 13.21 -22.78
CA CYS A 35 -2.29 13.20 -23.27
C CYS A 35 -2.16 13.90 -24.64
N ALA A 36 -3.13 13.74 -25.54
CA ALA A 36 -3.11 14.39 -26.85
C ALA A 36 -3.28 15.92 -26.77
N SER A 37 -4.06 16.42 -25.80
CA SER A 37 -4.17 17.86 -25.54
C SER A 37 -2.88 18.50 -25.02
N VAL A 38 -2.02 17.69 -24.33
CA VAL A 38 -0.69 18.15 -23.89
C VAL A 38 0.32 18.10 -25.03
N GLN A 39 0.22 17.15 -25.98
CA GLN A 39 1.09 17.09 -27.15
C GLN A 39 0.81 18.21 -28.18
N GLY A 40 -0.43 18.70 -28.26
CA GLY A 40 -0.79 19.82 -29.14
C GLY A 40 -0.13 21.15 -28.76
N VAL A 41 0.28 21.33 -27.51
CA VAL A 41 0.98 22.53 -27.04
C VAL A 41 2.48 22.49 -27.39
N GLY A 42 3.07 21.30 -27.54
CA GLY A 42 4.49 21.13 -27.89
C GLY A 42 4.81 21.42 -29.37
N GLN A 43 3.85 21.29 -30.28
CA GLN A 43 4.08 21.51 -31.71
C GLN A 43 3.90 22.97 -32.16
N ALA A 44 3.29 23.82 -31.34
CA ALA A 44 3.13 25.24 -31.66
C ALA A 44 4.39 26.09 -31.42
N PHE A 45 5.43 25.56 -30.81
CA PHE A 45 6.68 26.28 -30.50
C PHE A 45 7.84 26.00 -31.46
N ALA A 46 7.66 25.16 -32.47
CA ALA A 46 8.75 24.76 -33.39
C ALA A 46 8.79 25.50 -34.72
N ALA A 47 7.98 26.52 -34.92
CA ALA A 47 7.88 27.18 -36.23
C ALA A 47 7.85 28.72 -36.14
N THR A 48 8.89 29.35 -35.58
CA THR A 48 9.25 30.75 -35.92
C THR A 48 10.69 31.05 -35.47
N THR A 49 11.61 30.71 -36.31
CA THR A 49 12.90 31.44 -36.42
C THR A 49 13.16 31.65 -37.87
N ASP A 50 12.99 32.85 -38.34
CA ASP A 50 14.00 33.54 -39.15
C ASP A 50 13.65 35.00 -39.44
N GLN A 51 14.69 35.80 -39.39
CA GLN A 51 14.99 37.06 -40.11
C GLN A 51 14.90 38.41 -39.40
N SER A 52 16.14 38.85 -39.17
CA SER A 52 16.76 40.14 -39.45
C SER A 52 16.51 41.34 -38.56
N ALA A 53 17.63 41.79 -37.99
CA ALA A 53 17.94 43.14 -37.53
C ALA A 53 18.32 44.05 -38.75
N PRO A 54 18.71 45.37 -38.62
CA PRO A 54 18.89 46.24 -37.48
C PRO A 54 18.39 47.71 -37.65
N VAL A 55 18.52 48.61 -36.68
CA VAL A 55 19.16 49.91 -36.77
C VAL A 55 18.74 50.87 -35.62
N ALA A 56 19.73 51.52 -35.14
CA ALA A 56 19.93 52.44 -34.02
C ALA A 56 19.05 53.71 -33.91
N GLY A 57 19.02 54.27 -32.68
CA GLY A 57 18.67 55.67 -32.44
C GLY A 57 18.60 56.09 -30.97
N LYS A 58 19.53 56.94 -30.59
CA LYS A 58 19.96 57.50 -29.34
C LYS A 58 18.99 58.33 -28.49
N ALA A 59 19.34 58.36 -27.16
CA ALA A 59 19.30 59.49 -26.20
C ALA A 59 17.91 59.82 -25.59
N GLY A 60 17.71 59.96 -24.28
CA GLY A 60 18.44 60.58 -23.25
C GLY A 60 17.48 61.17 -22.21
N HIS A 61 17.87 61.22 -20.97
CA HIS A 61 17.41 62.01 -19.83
C HIS A 61 16.43 61.34 -18.80
N ALA A 62 16.99 61.10 -17.63
CA ALA A 62 16.37 61.06 -16.31
C ALA A 62 16.19 62.48 -15.74
N PRO A 63 15.67 62.68 -14.49
CA PRO A 63 14.77 61.95 -13.63
C PRO A 63 13.60 62.78 -13.07
N ALA A 64 12.62 62.15 -12.49
CA ALA A 64 11.80 62.84 -11.46
C ALA A 64 11.26 61.84 -10.43
N LYS A 65 11.61 62.08 -9.17
CA LYS A 65 11.12 61.45 -7.96
C LYS A 65 9.65 61.76 -7.76
N ALA A 66 8.84 60.74 -7.53
CA ALA A 66 7.58 60.86 -6.81
C ALA A 66 7.42 59.68 -5.87
N ALA A 67 7.47 59.94 -4.58
CA ALA A 67 7.18 59.00 -3.52
C ALA A 67 5.69 58.68 -3.51
N ALA A 68 5.32 57.42 -3.72
CA ALA A 68 4.00 56.90 -3.43
C ALA A 68 4.09 55.96 -2.22
N ARG A 69 3.47 56.35 -1.15
CA ARG A 69 3.22 55.53 0.04
C ARG A 69 2.40 54.31 -0.35
N HIS A 70 2.99 53.13 -0.30
CA HIS A 70 2.21 51.90 -0.30
C HIS A 70 1.60 51.67 1.08
N ALA A 71 0.31 51.87 1.16
CA ALA A 71 -0.51 51.34 2.27
C ALA A 71 -0.47 49.81 2.20
N HIS A 72 0.03 49.20 3.27
CA HIS A 72 -0.14 47.75 3.45
C HIS A 72 -1.64 47.42 3.55
N ALA A 73 -2.20 46.94 2.49
CA ALA A 73 -3.49 46.21 2.54
C ALA A 73 -3.24 44.90 3.28
N LYS A 74 -3.88 44.73 4.43
CA LYS A 74 -4.01 43.43 5.08
C LYS A 74 -4.58 42.43 4.05
N PRO A 75 -4.02 41.23 3.91
CA PRO A 75 -4.65 40.20 3.08
C PRO A 75 -6.02 39.91 3.70
N ALA A 76 -7.07 40.18 2.95
CA ALA A 76 -8.40 39.74 3.29
C ALA A 76 -8.35 38.21 3.34
N ASN A 77 -8.65 37.66 4.51
CA ASN A 77 -8.97 36.25 4.70
C ASN A 77 -10.23 35.95 3.88
N ARG A 78 -10.08 35.70 2.58
CA ARG A 78 -11.06 34.96 1.83
C ARG A 78 -10.93 33.51 2.26
N SER A 79 -11.75 33.11 3.20
CA SER A 79 -12.07 31.71 3.41
C SER A 79 -12.62 31.20 2.07
N VAL A 80 -11.79 30.51 1.30
CA VAL A 80 -12.25 29.68 0.21
C VAL A 80 -13.10 28.61 0.88
N GLN A 81 -14.38 28.68 0.70
CA GLN A 81 -15.32 27.65 1.11
C GLN A 81 -15.03 26.42 0.25
N ALA A 82 -14.23 25.51 0.77
CA ALA A 82 -14.00 24.23 0.14
C ALA A 82 -15.26 23.39 0.35
N GLY A 83 -16.09 23.37 -0.69
CA GLY A 83 -17.12 22.35 -0.83
C GLY A 83 -16.46 21.12 -1.44
N GLY A 84 -16.64 19.98 -0.84
CA GLY A 84 -16.20 18.70 -1.39
C GLY A 84 -15.14 17.99 -0.55
N ALA A 85 -15.14 16.70 -0.66
CA ALA A 85 -14.35 15.62 -0.11
C ALA A 85 -13.20 15.98 0.87
N GLU A 86 -12.85 15.05 1.72
CA GLU A 86 -11.69 15.11 2.63
C GLU A 86 -10.39 15.57 1.95
N GLU A 87 -10.21 15.31 0.66
CA GLU A 87 -9.08 15.77 -0.14
C GLU A 87 -8.94 17.29 -0.24
N ILE A 88 -10.05 18.02 -0.33
CA ILE A 88 -9.99 19.50 -0.42
C ILE A 88 -9.75 20.13 0.94
N SER A 89 -10.20 19.49 2.02
CA SER A 89 -9.86 19.93 3.38
C SER A 89 -8.35 19.79 3.65
N VAL A 90 -7.70 18.81 3.03
CA VAL A 90 -6.25 18.58 3.13
C VAL A 90 -5.44 19.69 2.42
N ALA A 91 -5.92 20.21 1.29
CA ALA A 91 -5.25 21.35 0.64
C ALA A 91 -5.31 22.63 1.49
N SER A 92 -6.39 22.84 2.26
CA SER A 92 -6.51 23.96 3.21
C SER A 92 -5.72 23.76 4.49
N ASN A 93 -5.36 22.51 4.83
CA ASN A 93 -4.68 22.14 6.07
C ASN A 93 -3.14 22.17 6.00
N ARG A 94 -2.54 22.56 4.86
CA ARG A 94 -1.07 22.74 4.77
C ARG A 94 -0.47 23.69 5.79
N THR A 95 -1.30 24.58 6.38
CA THR A 95 -0.92 25.47 7.48
C THR A 95 -1.34 24.96 8.84
N ALA A 96 -1.93 23.76 8.93
CA ALA A 96 -2.31 23.17 10.20
C ALA A 96 -1.08 22.94 11.09
N ARG A 97 -1.24 23.15 12.38
CA ARG A 97 -0.16 22.96 13.35
C ARG A 97 0.24 21.49 13.40
N SER A 98 1.54 21.25 13.57
CA SER A 98 2.08 19.93 13.82
C SER A 98 2.85 19.90 15.14
N GLY A 99 2.91 18.73 15.76
CA GLY A 99 3.65 18.44 16.98
C GLY A 99 4.44 17.16 16.88
N GLY A 100 5.25 16.86 17.89
CA GLY A 100 6.07 15.65 17.90
C GLY A 100 7.11 15.60 16.77
N GLY A 101 7.56 16.75 16.26
CA GLY A 101 8.45 16.82 15.11
C GLY A 101 7.77 16.43 13.79
N GLY A 102 6.45 16.55 13.70
CA GLY A 102 5.67 16.21 12.51
C GLY A 102 4.95 14.86 12.57
N MET A 103 5.03 14.16 13.72
CA MET A 103 4.34 12.90 13.95
C MET A 103 2.82 13.05 14.14
N MET A 104 2.36 14.26 14.45
CA MET A 104 0.96 14.56 14.66
C MET A 104 0.61 15.91 14.04
N ARG A 105 -0.44 15.92 13.22
CA ARG A 105 -1.06 17.14 12.68
C ARG A 105 -2.35 17.44 13.44
N GLN A 106 -2.72 18.72 13.53
CA GLN A 106 -4.02 19.12 14.04
C GLN A 106 -5.10 18.73 13.04
N GLU A 107 -6.02 17.85 13.48
CA GLU A 107 -7.12 17.34 12.66
C GLU A 107 -8.45 17.94 13.09
N VAL A 108 -9.40 18.01 12.15
CA VAL A 108 -10.77 18.54 12.38
C VAL A 108 -11.85 17.59 11.84
N ALA A 109 -11.47 16.48 11.25
CA ALA A 109 -12.38 15.47 10.70
C ALA A 109 -13.34 14.94 11.78
N PRO A 110 -14.57 14.54 11.42
CA PRO A 110 -15.56 14.01 12.39
C PRO A 110 -15.34 12.52 12.72
N HIS A 111 -14.14 12.01 12.55
CA HIS A 111 -13.66 10.65 12.86
C HIS A 111 -12.16 10.69 13.16
N ALA A 112 -11.58 9.58 13.63
CA ALA A 112 -10.15 9.50 13.88
C ALA A 112 -9.37 9.63 12.56
N VAL A 113 -8.38 10.51 12.56
CA VAL A 113 -7.39 10.66 11.49
C VAL A 113 -6.03 10.91 12.13
N GLN A 114 -5.02 10.23 11.65
CA GLN A 114 -3.65 10.33 12.14
C GLN A 114 -2.74 10.65 10.96
N THR A 115 -1.99 11.74 11.01
CA THR A 115 -1.21 12.22 9.87
C THR A 115 0.24 12.46 10.26
N VAL A 116 1.13 11.84 9.51
CA VAL A 116 2.57 12.09 9.51
C VAL A 116 2.89 13.12 8.43
N THR A 117 3.55 14.20 8.79
CA THR A 117 3.81 15.33 7.89
C THR A 117 5.20 15.26 7.25
N LYS A 118 5.40 16.05 6.19
CA LYS A 118 6.70 16.22 5.51
C LYS A 118 7.86 16.52 6.45
N ALA A 119 7.59 17.24 7.56
CA ALA A 119 8.63 17.55 8.54
C ALA A 119 9.24 16.29 9.18
N TYR A 120 8.41 15.30 9.51
CA TYR A 120 8.88 14.02 10.02
C TYR A 120 9.53 13.18 8.91
N ILE A 121 8.89 13.08 7.75
CA ILE A 121 9.37 12.32 6.59
C ILE A 121 10.82 12.74 6.24
N ASN A 122 11.09 14.04 6.20
CA ASN A 122 12.42 14.57 5.87
C ASN A 122 13.52 14.19 6.89
N MET A 123 13.16 13.86 8.12
CA MET A 123 14.13 13.40 9.13
C MET A 123 14.42 11.90 9.04
N ARG A 124 13.54 11.12 8.39
CA ARG A 124 13.68 9.67 8.27
C ARG A 124 14.65 9.27 7.17
N SER A 125 14.94 7.98 7.10
CA SER A 125 15.77 7.43 6.02
C SER A 125 15.13 7.68 4.66
N PRO A 126 15.91 8.00 3.62
CA PRO A 126 15.41 8.03 2.26
C PRO A 126 14.84 6.70 1.74
N THR A 127 15.20 5.60 2.39
CA THR A 127 14.66 4.25 2.11
C THR A 127 13.40 3.93 2.90
N SER A 128 12.86 4.87 3.71
CA SER A 128 11.64 4.64 4.48
C SER A 128 10.43 4.55 3.55
N THR A 129 9.68 3.47 3.68
CA THR A 129 8.42 3.26 2.97
C THR A 129 7.28 4.01 3.66
N PRO A 130 6.13 4.22 3.02
CA PRO A 130 4.94 4.74 3.67
C PRO A 130 4.56 3.96 4.94
N LEU A 131 4.76 2.63 4.96
CA LEU A 131 4.51 1.79 6.13
C LEU A 131 5.45 2.13 7.29
N ASP A 132 6.76 2.28 7.02
CA ASP A 132 7.73 2.67 8.05
C ASP A 132 7.42 4.04 8.67
N LEU A 133 6.91 4.95 7.86
CA LEU A 133 6.57 6.30 8.31
C LEU A 133 5.42 6.32 9.31
N VAL A 134 4.46 5.42 9.17
CA VAL A 134 3.29 5.35 10.05
C VAL A 134 3.45 4.37 11.23
N LYS A 135 4.54 3.61 11.29
CA LYS A 135 4.81 2.57 12.32
C LYS A 135 4.61 3.04 13.77
N ASN A 136 4.83 4.32 14.04
CA ASN A 136 4.72 4.90 15.38
C ASN A 136 3.35 5.56 15.69
N LEU A 137 2.40 5.49 14.76
CA LEU A 137 1.02 5.93 15.02
C LEU A 137 0.30 4.89 15.89
N PRO A 138 -0.69 5.29 16.73
CA PRO A 138 -1.54 4.32 17.41
C PRO A 138 -2.39 3.56 16.38
N SER A 139 -3.01 2.50 16.78
CA SER A 139 -3.86 1.62 15.97
C SER A 139 -3.13 0.78 14.92
N LEU A 140 -1.83 0.91 14.75
CA LEU A 140 -1.10 0.26 13.66
C LEU A 140 -0.02 -0.68 14.18
N ASN A 141 -0.11 -1.94 13.76
CA ASN A 141 0.96 -2.92 13.88
C ASN A 141 1.59 -3.10 12.50
N VAL A 142 2.78 -2.53 12.31
CA VAL A 142 3.48 -2.51 11.01
C VAL A 142 4.66 -3.44 11.08
N MET A 143 4.79 -4.29 10.08
CA MET A 143 5.86 -5.29 9.92
C MET A 143 6.57 -5.02 8.60
N THR A 144 7.84 -4.63 8.66
CA THR A 144 8.68 -4.39 7.49
C THR A 144 9.88 -5.34 7.53
N PRO A 145 10.07 -6.20 6.52
CA PRO A 145 11.06 -7.27 6.58
C PRO A 145 12.47 -6.81 6.27
N ASP A 146 12.64 -5.65 5.64
CA ASP A 146 13.93 -5.11 5.25
C ASP A 146 14.05 -3.61 5.53
N ALA A 147 15.26 -3.10 5.55
CA ALA A 147 15.56 -1.69 5.78
C ALA A 147 15.74 -0.89 4.48
N SER A 148 15.81 -1.55 3.35
CA SER A 148 15.93 -0.93 2.03
C SER A 148 14.57 -0.56 1.43
N GLY A 149 13.49 -1.14 1.96
CA GLY A 149 12.13 -0.87 1.52
C GLY A 149 11.73 -1.60 0.24
N MET A 150 12.50 -2.63 -0.17
CA MET A 150 12.27 -3.37 -1.42
C MET A 150 11.39 -4.61 -1.26
N GLN A 151 11.19 -5.11 -0.05
CA GLN A 151 10.45 -6.36 0.16
C GLN A 151 9.04 -6.16 0.70
N GLY A 152 8.41 -5.05 0.36
CA GLY A 152 7.06 -4.78 0.82
C GLY A 152 6.94 -4.77 2.35
N GLY A 153 5.80 -5.16 2.86
CA GLY A 153 5.52 -5.21 4.30
C GLY A 153 4.07 -5.59 4.56
N SER A 154 3.67 -5.57 5.81
CA SER A 154 2.30 -5.76 6.22
C SER A 154 1.90 -4.73 7.27
N ILE A 155 0.65 -4.31 7.23
CA ILE A 155 0.06 -3.37 8.17
C ILE A 155 -1.24 -3.95 8.72
N GLN A 156 -1.45 -3.79 10.01
CA GLN A 156 -2.68 -4.17 10.66
C GLN A 156 -3.22 -2.98 11.43
N SER A 157 -4.51 -2.80 11.40
CA SER A 157 -5.19 -1.72 12.11
C SER A 157 -6.26 -2.29 13.02
N ARG A 158 -6.13 -2.03 14.34
CA ARG A 158 -7.11 -2.45 15.36
C ARG A 158 -7.47 -3.95 15.28
N GLY A 159 -6.48 -4.82 14.94
CA GLY A 159 -6.65 -6.27 14.81
C GLY A 159 -7.21 -6.75 13.47
N LEU A 160 -7.36 -5.86 12.51
CA LEU A 160 -7.71 -6.15 11.13
C LEU A 160 -6.46 -6.08 10.24
N THR A 161 -6.36 -6.96 9.25
CA THR A 161 -5.14 -7.10 8.42
C THR A 161 -5.08 -6.04 7.30
N ASP A 162 -3.97 -5.99 6.58
CA ASP A 162 -3.79 -5.20 5.37
C ASP A 162 -4.87 -5.43 4.32
N LEU A 163 -5.36 -6.66 4.19
CA LEU A 163 -6.46 -7.00 3.29
C LEU A 163 -7.82 -6.40 3.71
N ASP A 164 -7.92 -5.92 4.93
CA ASP A 164 -9.06 -5.17 5.44
C ASP A 164 -8.87 -3.66 5.33
N MET A 165 -7.71 -3.21 4.86
CA MET A 165 -7.37 -1.80 4.71
C MET A 165 -7.35 -1.40 3.23
N ALA A 166 -7.73 -0.17 2.96
CA ALA A 166 -7.48 0.46 1.67
C ALA A 166 -6.15 1.23 1.71
N LEU A 167 -5.25 0.88 0.82
CA LEU A 167 -3.97 1.54 0.66
C LEU A 167 -4.06 2.41 -0.59
N MET A 168 -3.80 3.71 -0.45
CA MET A 168 -4.10 4.69 -1.49
C MET A 168 -2.92 5.63 -1.75
N VAL A 169 -2.84 6.11 -2.97
CA VAL A 169 -1.96 7.18 -3.41
C VAL A 169 -2.79 8.30 -4.02
N ASP A 170 -2.73 9.50 -3.42
CA ASP A 170 -3.56 10.65 -3.80
C ASP A 170 -5.06 10.33 -3.94
N GLY A 171 -5.58 9.46 -3.07
CA GLY A 171 -6.98 9.06 -3.06
C GLY A 171 -7.37 8.00 -4.11
N ALA A 172 -6.43 7.46 -4.88
CA ALA A 172 -6.64 6.32 -5.77
C ALA A 172 -6.11 5.02 -5.14
N PRO A 173 -6.77 3.86 -5.35
CA PRO A 173 -6.28 2.60 -4.84
C PRO A 173 -4.90 2.26 -5.42
N ALA A 174 -3.95 1.88 -4.56
CA ALA A 174 -2.69 1.31 -4.98
C ALA A 174 -2.88 -0.17 -5.37
N ALA A 175 -2.13 -0.62 -6.37
CA ALA A 175 -2.39 -1.89 -7.07
C ALA A 175 -2.33 -3.12 -6.17
N ALA A 176 -1.42 -3.16 -5.20
CA ALA A 176 -1.31 -4.28 -4.27
C ALA A 176 -0.71 -3.81 -2.95
N ALA A 177 -1.25 -4.30 -1.84
CA ALA A 177 -0.73 -4.01 -0.51
C ALA A 177 0.75 -4.40 -0.36
N LYS A 178 1.13 -5.52 -0.93
CA LYS A 178 2.50 -6.06 -0.89
C LYS A 178 3.53 -5.10 -1.47
N TYR A 179 3.21 -4.41 -2.55
CA TYR A 179 4.14 -3.54 -3.29
C TYR A 179 3.80 -2.05 -3.19
N MET A 180 2.84 -1.68 -2.38
CA MET A 180 2.45 -0.30 -2.21
C MET A 180 3.59 0.61 -1.70
N THR A 181 4.53 0.02 -0.98
CA THR A 181 5.72 0.72 -0.50
C THR A 181 6.64 1.19 -1.62
N GLU A 182 6.45 0.65 -2.81
CA GLU A 182 7.25 0.87 -4.01
C GLU A 182 6.67 1.95 -4.92
N ASP A 183 5.43 2.36 -4.68
CA ASP A 183 4.73 3.30 -5.56
C ASP A 183 5.19 4.74 -5.42
N ILE A 184 5.98 5.09 -4.41
CA ILE A 184 6.44 6.48 -4.20
C ILE A 184 7.77 6.49 -3.44
N ASP A 185 8.74 7.22 -3.94
CA ASP A 185 9.95 7.55 -3.17
C ASP A 185 9.62 8.51 -2.00
N SER A 186 10.25 8.34 -0.84
CA SER A 186 9.97 9.14 0.37
C SER A 186 10.19 10.65 0.15
N GLU A 187 11.09 11.02 -0.74
CA GLU A 187 11.32 12.42 -1.14
C GLU A 187 10.12 13.02 -1.86
N ASN A 188 9.32 12.18 -2.51
CA ASN A 188 8.12 12.56 -3.24
C ASN A 188 6.83 12.40 -2.44
N LEU A 189 6.92 12.11 -1.14
CA LEU A 189 5.80 12.14 -0.21
C LEU A 189 5.68 13.49 0.47
N ASP A 190 4.50 14.08 0.52
CA ASP A 190 4.20 15.27 1.33
C ASP A 190 3.64 14.91 2.70
N GLU A 191 2.83 13.86 2.79
CA GLU A 191 2.28 13.34 4.03
C GLU A 191 1.77 11.90 3.84
N VAL A 192 1.64 11.18 4.94
CA VAL A 192 0.93 9.90 5.00
C VAL A 192 -0.12 10.00 6.09
N SER A 193 -1.37 9.75 5.74
CA SER A 193 -2.49 9.76 6.68
C SER A 193 -3.09 8.38 6.84
N VAL A 194 -3.55 8.08 8.04
CA VAL A 194 -4.29 6.86 8.35
C VAL A 194 -5.60 7.25 9.01
N THR A 195 -6.68 6.68 8.50
CA THR A 195 -8.04 6.80 9.06
C THR A 195 -8.45 5.43 9.56
N PRO A 196 -8.21 5.08 10.84
CA PRO A 196 -8.41 3.72 11.33
C PRO A 196 -9.89 3.33 11.27
N GLY A 197 -10.17 2.21 10.59
CA GLY A 197 -11.49 1.61 10.49
C GLY A 197 -12.57 2.51 9.88
N SER A 198 -12.21 3.47 9.06
CA SER A 198 -13.15 4.42 8.45
C SER A 198 -12.73 4.74 7.02
N ALA A 199 -13.72 4.93 6.16
CA ALA A 199 -13.50 5.41 4.80
C ALA A 199 -14.61 6.38 4.41
N ALA A 200 -14.25 7.55 3.88
CA ALA A 200 -15.24 8.47 3.31
C ALA A 200 -16.01 7.79 2.17
N ARG A 201 -17.31 8.11 2.07
CA ARG A 201 -18.19 7.41 1.09
C ARG A 201 -17.84 7.66 -0.36
N ASP A 202 -17.15 8.74 -0.65
CA ASP A 202 -16.69 9.13 -1.99
C ASP A 202 -15.30 8.56 -2.37
N LEU A 203 -14.62 7.86 -1.47
CA LEU A 203 -13.37 7.18 -1.79
C LEU A 203 -13.63 5.87 -2.56
N PRO A 204 -12.78 5.54 -3.55
CA PRO A 204 -12.85 4.29 -4.31
C PRO A 204 -12.25 3.12 -3.50
N VAL A 205 -12.90 2.75 -2.42
CA VAL A 205 -12.46 1.66 -1.54
C VAL A 205 -13.46 0.52 -1.55
N MET A 206 -12.94 -0.69 -1.73
CA MET A 206 -13.68 -1.93 -1.72
C MET A 206 -13.53 -2.68 -0.39
N SER A 207 -12.43 -2.45 0.33
CA SER A 207 -12.13 -3.09 1.60
C SER A 207 -11.50 -2.06 2.52
N ALA A 208 -12.25 -1.64 3.54
CA ALA A 208 -11.80 -0.59 4.46
C ALA A 208 -12.28 -0.80 5.90
N ALA A 209 -12.62 -2.04 6.28
CA ALA A 209 -13.00 -2.35 7.66
C ALA A 209 -11.88 -2.00 8.66
N GLY A 210 -10.61 -2.16 8.26
CA GLY A 210 -9.42 -1.72 9.00
C GLY A 210 -9.09 -0.25 8.82
N GLY A 211 -9.69 0.41 7.84
CA GLY A 211 -9.47 1.83 7.53
C GLY A 211 -8.75 2.09 6.22
N VAL A 212 -8.31 3.32 6.07
CA VAL A 212 -7.62 3.82 4.88
C VAL A 212 -6.26 4.37 5.28
N MET A 213 -5.20 3.97 4.57
CA MET A 213 -3.93 4.67 4.55
C MET A 213 -3.77 5.37 3.21
N ASN A 214 -3.54 6.67 3.22
CA ASN A 214 -3.40 7.46 2.01
C ASN A 214 -2.04 8.18 2.00
N SER A 215 -1.23 7.87 1.00
CA SER A 215 0.04 8.52 0.71
C SER A 215 -0.22 9.67 -0.23
N ARG A 216 0.17 10.88 0.19
CA ARG A 216 0.01 12.07 -0.62
C ARG A 216 1.32 12.45 -1.27
N THR A 217 1.27 12.60 -2.58
CA THR A 217 2.45 12.86 -3.38
C THR A 217 2.88 14.34 -3.32
N HIS A 218 4.15 14.55 -3.62
CA HIS A 218 4.72 15.88 -3.80
C HIS A 218 4.05 16.62 -4.96
N LEU A 219 3.63 17.85 -4.70
CA LEU A 219 3.11 18.72 -5.77
C LEU A 219 4.25 19.52 -6.40
N PRO A 220 4.28 19.62 -7.76
CA PRO A 220 5.31 20.38 -8.46
C PRO A 220 5.51 21.79 -7.94
N SER A 221 6.75 22.21 -7.83
CA SER A 221 7.17 23.50 -7.27
C SER A 221 6.83 24.68 -8.19
N GLU A 222 6.59 25.86 -7.60
CA GLU A 222 6.37 27.10 -8.33
C GLU A 222 7.64 27.58 -9.07
N LYS A 223 8.81 27.19 -8.56
CA LYS A 223 10.10 27.61 -9.10
C LYS A 223 10.83 26.44 -9.72
N MET A 224 11.54 26.71 -10.80
CA MET A 224 12.46 25.74 -11.39
C MET A 224 13.58 25.42 -10.39
N GLY A 225 13.97 24.16 -10.33
CA GLY A 225 14.99 23.68 -9.43
C GLY A 225 15.08 22.16 -9.42
N GLY A 226 15.56 21.63 -8.32
CA GLY A 226 15.63 20.17 -8.16
C GLY A 226 16.16 19.78 -6.79
N MET A 227 16.34 18.47 -6.63
CA MET A 227 16.88 17.85 -5.43
C MET A 227 17.72 16.63 -5.82
N VAL A 228 18.80 16.41 -5.11
CA VAL A 228 19.57 15.16 -5.16
C VAL A 228 19.73 14.60 -3.75
N ASP A 229 19.73 13.27 -3.62
CA ASP A 229 20.08 12.53 -2.39
C ASP A 229 20.98 11.36 -2.75
N PHE A 230 22.06 11.19 -2.00
CA PHE A 230 22.96 10.04 -2.08
C PHE A 230 23.01 9.37 -0.72
N SER A 231 22.70 8.10 -0.69
CA SER A 231 22.63 7.31 0.53
C SER A 231 23.53 6.08 0.47
N TYR A 232 24.13 5.76 1.60
CA TYR A 232 24.93 4.55 1.76
C TYR A 232 24.70 3.95 3.15
N GLY A 233 24.65 2.62 3.25
CA GLY A 233 24.31 2.01 4.53
C GLY A 233 24.75 0.55 4.72
N THR A 234 24.20 -0.05 5.75
CA THR A 234 24.39 -1.45 6.12
C THR A 234 23.98 -2.36 4.94
N ASN A 235 24.55 -3.56 4.86
CA ASN A 235 24.32 -4.51 3.76
C ASN A 235 24.73 -3.98 2.39
N ASN A 236 25.71 -3.08 2.32
CA ASN A 236 26.14 -2.42 1.10
C ASN A 236 25.01 -1.66 0.39
N LEU A 237 24.06 -1.17 1.17
CA LEU A 237 23.02 -0.30 0.62
C LEU A 237 23.65 0.89 -0.06
N SER A 238 23.29 1.16 -1.31
CA SER A 238 23.54 2.41 -2.03
C SER A 238 22.25 2.87 -2.70
N ARG A 239 21.99 4.16 -2.64
CA ARG A 239 20.83 4.75 -3.30
C ARG A 239 21.20 6.13 -3.85
N GLU A 240 20.84 6.35 -5.10
CA GLU A 240 20.93 7.62 -5.80
C GLU A 240 19.52 8.10 -6.13
N PHE A 241 19.24 9.36 -5.84
CA PHE A 241 17.96 10.01 -6.17
C PHE A 241 18.20 11.36 -6.80
N ILE A 242 17.42 11.68 -7.83
CA ILE A 242 17.35 13.02 -8.44
C ILE A 242 15.90 13.38 -8.71
N ARG A 243 15.51 14.62 -8.38
CA ARG A 243 14.26 15.22 -8.82
C ARG A 243 14.53 16.55 -9.49
N LEU A 244 13.86 16.79 -10.61
CA LEU A 244 13.89 18.03 -11.38
C LEU A 244 12.50 18.64 -11.37
N GLU A 245 12.42 19.95 -11.14
CA GLU A 245 11.21 20.77 -11.08
C GLU A 245 11.22 21.76 -12.22
N SER A 246 10.15 21.81 -13.01
CA SER A 246 10.05 22.77 -14.10
C SER A 246 9.82 24.22 -13.64
N GLY A 247 9.28 24.38 -12.43
CA GLY A 247 8.61 25.62 -12.07
C GLY A 247 7.36 25.86 -12.92
N GLU A 248 6.78 27.04 -12.83
CA GLU A 248 5.70 27.42 -13.72
C GLU A 248 6.21 27.57 -15.16
N ILE A 249 5.60 26.81 -16.10
CA ILE A 249 5.98 26.82 -17.50
C ILE A 249 5.33 28.06 -18.19
N GLY A 250 6.13 29.07 -18.43
CA GLY A 250 5.66 30.34 -18.99
C GLY A 250 4.67 31.04 -18.06
N ARG A 251 3.42 31.25 -18.53
CA ARG A 251 2.29 31.82 -17.78
C ARG A 251 1.06 30.91 -17.89
N THR A 252 1.29 29.62 -17.99
CA THR A 252 0.22 28.63 -18.24
C THR A 252 -0.42 28.12 -16.96
N GLY A 253 0.21 28.37 -15.79
CA GLY A 253 -0.14 27.75 -14.51
C GLY A 253 0.22 26.26 -14.43
N ILE A 254 0.92 25.71 -15.45
CA ILE A 254 1.35 24.31 -15.49
C ILE A 254 2.72 24.21 -14.86
N LYS A 255 2.86 23.25 -13.96
CA LYS A 255 4.10 22.88 -13.26
C LYS A 255 4.28 21.38 -13.35
N SER A 256 5.53 20.92 -13.40
CA SER A 256 5.82 19.48 -13.41
C SER A 256 7.09 19.16 -12.62
N PHE A 257 7.18 17.93 -12.16
CA PHE A 257 8.44 17.37 -11.70
C PHE A 257 8.66 16.00 -12.34
N PHE A 258 9.92 15.62 -12.39
CA PHE A 258 10.38 14.29 -12.77
C PHE A 258 11.42 13.85 -11.75
N SER A 259 11.34 12.60 -11.27
CA SER A 259 12.39 12.02 -10.43
C SER A 259 12.78 10.64 -10.89
N PHE A 260 13.99 10.27 -10.55
CA PHE A 260 14.54 8.94 -10.75
C PHE A 260 15.32 8.54 -9.50
N SER A 261 15.13 7.30 -9.06
CA SER A 261 15.99 6.68 -8.05
C SER A 261 16.47 5.29 -8.50
N ASN A 262 17.63 4.91 -7.97
CA ASN A 262 18.20 3.58 -8.11
C ASN A 262 18.70 3.15 -6.73
N THR A 263 18.19 2.03 -6.24
CA THR A 263 18.56 1.47 -4.93
C THR A 263 19.15 0.09 -5.14
N HIS A 264 20.23 -0.21 -4.45
CA HIS A 264 20.89 -1.49 -4.48
C HIS A 264 21.36 -1.88 -3.07
N ASP A 265 21.14 -3.14 -2.68
CA ASP A 265 21.68 -3.68 -1.44
C ASP A 265 21.96 -5.18 -1.52
N ARG A 266 22.30 -5.77 -0.38
CA ARG A 266 22.40 -7.23 -0.19
C ARG A 266 21.36 -7.68 0.81
N SER A 267 20.77 -8.85 0.57
CA SER A 267 19.89 -9.49 1.56
C SER A 267 20.60 -9.57 2.91
N TRP A 268 19.90 -9.18 3.96
CA TRP A 268 20.41 -9.24 5.33
C TRP A 268 20.24 -10.64 5.95
N MET A 269 19.35 -11.48 5.40
CA MET A 269 19.04 -12.82 5.89
C MET A 269 19.95 -13.90 5.29
N GLY A 270 20.58 -13.63 4.14
CA GLY A 270 21.39 -14.64 3.46
C GLY A 270 22.28 -14.09 2.37
N ALA A 271 22.53 -14.91 1.34
CA ALA A 271 23.21 -14.48 0.13
C ALA A 271 22.21 -13.86 -0.84
N GLY A 272 22.67 -12.90 -1.61
CA GLY A 272 21.90 -12.29 -2.68
C GLY A 272 22.02 -10.79 -2.74
N THR A 273 21.51 -10.23 -3.81
CA THR A 273 21.49 -8.79 -4.05
C THR A 273 20.11 -8.37 -4.48
N ASN A 274 19.69 -7.19 -4.07
CA ASN A 274 18.43 -6.58 -4.44
C ASN A 274 18.71 -5.31 -5.21
N GLN A 275 17.82 -4.96 -6.13
CA GLN A 275 17.88 -3.73 -6.92
C GLN A 275 16.49 -3.23 -7.21
N ARG A 276 16.31 -1.91 -7.10
CA ARG A 276 15.10 -1.20 -7.49
C ARG A 276 15.44 0.01 -8.33
N LYS A 277 14.72 0.19 -9.43
CA LYS A 277 14.73 1.43 -10.24
C LYS A 277 13.34 2.03 -10.21
N HIS A 278 13.27 3.33 -9.94
CA HIS A 278 11.98 3.98 -9.73
C HIS A 278 11.94 5.34 -10.43
N ILE A 279 10.78 5.68 -10.98
CA ILE A 279 10.49 6.96 -11.62
C ILE A 279 9.17 7.47 -11.09
N ASP A 280 9.15 8.72 -10.61
CA ASP A 280 7.90 9.46 -10.40
C ASP A 280 7.84 10.67 -11.32
N PHE A 281 6.65 10.97 -11.79
CA PHE A 281 6.37 12.13 -12.61
C PHE A 281 5.06 12.77 -12.15
N GLY A 282 5.08 14.07 -11.88
CA GLY A 282 3.91 14.83 -11.49
C GLY A 282 3.69 16.05 -12.39
N VAL A 283 2.42 16.32 -12.71
CA VAL A 283 1.99 17.55 -13.39
C VAL A 283 0.85 18.17 -12.63
N ARG A 284 0.88 19.47 -12.43
CA ARG A 284 -0.21 20.20 -11.80
C ARG A 284 -0.56 21.44 -12.59
N LYS A 285 -1.86 21.73 -12.65
CA LYS A 285 -2.41 23.01 -13.13
C LYS A 285 -3.43 23.54 -12.15
N ASP A 286 -3.30 24.78 -11.78
CA ASP A 286 -4.27 25.53 -11.00
C ASP A 286 -4.88 26.61 -11.86
N TRP A 287 -6.21 26.80 -11.81
CA TRP A 287 -6.94 27.85 -12.52
C TRP A 287 -7.42 28.90 -11.53
N GLU A 288 -7.54 30.15 -11.99
CA GLU A 288 -7.94 31.28 -11.16
C GLU A 288 -9.34 31.13 -10.53
N ASN A 289 -10.23 30.35 -11.12
CA ASN A 289 -11.56 30.08 -10.62
C ASN A 289 -11.60 29.07 -9.48
N GLY A 290 -10.45 28.55 -9.04
CA GLY A 290 -10.33 27.53 -8.01
C GLY A 290 -10.32 26.07 -8.52
N SER A 291 -10.54 25.87 -9.81
CA SER A 291 -10.37 24.55 -10.44
C SER A 291 -8.90 24.15 -10.43
N ASN A 292 -8.64 22.86 -10.35
CA ASN A 292 -7.27 22.33 -10.43
C ASN A 292 -7.27 20.92 -11.05
N ALA A 293 -6.12 20.55 -11.58
CA ALA A 293 -5.86 19.20 -12.06
C ALA A 293 -4.44 18.79 -11.62
N HIS A 294 -4.32 17.56 -11.21
CA HIS A 294 -3.06 16.94 -10.84
C HIS A 294 -2.95 15.59 -11.55
N LEU A 295 -1.80 15.26 -12.09
CA LEU A 295 -1.48 13.95 -12.61
C LEU A 295 -0.23 13.46 -11.88
N PHE A 296 -0.28 12.24 -11.37
CA PHE A 296 0.87 11.53 -10.84
C PHE A 296 1.02 10.20 -11.56
N LEU A 297 2.23 9.91 -12.00
CA LEU A 297 2.62 8.65 -12.63
C LEU A 297 3.85 8.13 -11.91
N SER A 298 3.84 6.86 -11.59
CA SER A 298 4.96 6.11 -11.00
C SER A 298 5.27 4.89 -11.86
N TRP A 299 6.56 4.58 -12.01
CA TRP A 299 7.06 3.34 -12.58
C TRP A 299 8.11 2.75 -11.66
N ASN A 300 7.98 1.45 -11.41
CA ASN A 300 8.89 0.68 -10.58
C ASN A 300 9.37 -0.56 -11.31
N SER A 301 10.64 -0.89 -11.18
CA SER A 301 11.24 -2.13 -11.65
C SER A 301 12.17 -2.67 -10.57
N GLU A 302 11.92 -3.88 -10.15
CA GLU A 302 12.52 -4.44 -8.95
C GLU A 302 12.95 -5.89 -9.16
N ASP A 303 14.15 -6.20 -8.66
CA ASP A 303 14.69 -7.54 -8.54
C ASP A 303 15.21 -7.73 -7.12
N PHE A 304 14.66 -8.67 -6.38
CA PHE A 304 15.16 -8.97 -5.03
C PHE A 304 15.15 -10.45 -4.71
N VAL A 305 15.94 -10.83 -3.73
CA VAL A 305 15.93 -12.19 -3.20
C VAL A 305 14.82 -12.32 -2.17
N ILE A 306 13.89 -13.24 -2.41
CA ILE A 306 12.79 -13.51 -1.48
C ILE A 306 13.38 -14.03 -0.17
N ASP A 307 13.08 -13.35 0.94
CA ASP A 307 13.55 -13.76 2.25
C ASP A 307 12.88 -15.07 2.70
N ASN A 308 13.69 -16.01 3.15
CA ASN A 308 13.21 -17.27 3.70
C ASN A 308 12.87 -17.08 5.20
N TYR A 309 11.62 -16.72 5.47
CA TYR A 309 11.14 -16.48 6.83
C TYR A 309 11.17 -17.76 7.67
N PRO A 310 11.70 -17.70 8.92
CA PRO A 310 11.83 -18.86 9.76
C PRO A 310 10.50 -19.37 10.30
N THR A 311 10.36 -20.69 10.38
CA THR A 311 9.36 -21.31 11.25
C THR A 311 9.69 -21.04 12.72
N ALA A 312 8.77 -21.35 13.65
CA ALA A 312 9.04 -21.21 15.08
C ALA A 312 10.24 -22.04 15.52
N GLU A 313 10.38 -23.28 15.03
CA GLU A 313 11.51 -24.17 15.33
C GLU A 313 12.82 -23.59 14.79
N GLN A 314 12.86 -23.18 13.54
CA GLN A 314 14.04 -22.58 12.92
C GLN A 314 14.47 -21.31 13.66
N PHE A 315 13.52 -20.44 14.03
CA PHE A 315 13.82 -19.22 14.78
C PHE A 315 14.53 -19.52 16.12
N TYR A 316 14.07 -20.52 16.86
CA TYR A 316 14.70 -20.89 18.13
C TYR A 316 16.04 -21.62 17.94
N LYS A 317 16.13 -22.47 16.92
CA LYS A 317 17.34 -23.25 16.63
C LYS A 317 18.46 -22.38 16.09
N TYR A 318 18.18 -21.50 15.15
CA TYR A 318 19.17 -20.65 14.48
C TYR A 318 19.17 -19.20 14.99
N LYS A 319 18.28 -18.87 15.89
CA LYS A 319 18.12 -17.57 16.57
C LYS A 319 17.73 -16.41 15.68
N HIS A 320 17.31 -16.57 14.42
CA HIS A 320 16.86 -15.43 13.63
C HIS A 320 16.32 -15.72 12.24
N THR A 321 16.99 -16.54 11.49
CA THR A 321 16.64 -16.71 10.08
C THR A 321 16.27 -18.14 9.84
N GLY A 322 15.51 -18.40 8.81
CA GLY A 322 15.45 -19.70 8.20
C GLY A 322 16.84 -20.13 7.70
N ASP A 323 16.91 -21.25 7.04
CA ASP A 323 18.12 -21.64 6.33
C ASP A 323 18.38 -20.60 5.24
N GLY A 324 19.37 -19.73 5.46
CA GLY A 324 19.74 -18.71 4.48
C GLY A 324 20.18 -19.34 3.16
N TYR A 325 19.89 -18.65 2.08
CA TYR A 325 20.27 -19.15 0.76
C TYR A 325 21.77 -19.25 0.60
N GLY A 326 22.22 -20.36 -0.03
CA GLY A 326 23.62 -20.62 -0.33
C GLY A 326 24.19 -19.69 -1.40
N ARG A 327 25.51 -19.48 -1.36
CA ARG A 327 26.23 -18.63 -2.33
C ARG A 327 26.64 -19.35 -3.61
N SER A 328 26.62 -20.65 -3.63
CA SER A 328 27.11 -21.45 -4.75
C SER A 328 26.04 -22.41 -5.23
N ALA A 329 25.88 -22.51 -6.55
CA ALA A 329 25.05 -23.52 -7.16
C ALA A 329 25.68 -24.91 -6.95
N SER A 330 24.84 -25.86 -6.55
CA SER A 330 25.21 -27.26 -6.48
C SER A 330 24.04 -28.08 -7.01
N SER A 331 24.35 -29.19 -7.70
CA SER A 331 23.30 -30.14 -8.16
C SER A 331 22.49 -30.76 -7.00
N LYS A 332 22.98 -30.62 -5.76
CA LYS A 332 22.32 -31.12 -4.56
C LYS A 332 21.76 -29.97 -3.67
N ASP A 333 22.15 -28.73 -3.92
CA ASP A 333 21.75 -27.56 -3.18
C ASP A 333 20.77 -26.75 -4.02
N VAL A 334 19.50 -26.94 -3.76
CA VAL A 334 18.41 -26.20 -4.43
C VAL A 334 18.26 -24.79 -3.86
N ASN A 335 18.86 -24.51 -2.68
CA ASN A 335 18.76 -23.22 -2.00
C ASN A 335 19.79 -22.20 -2.48
N TYR A 336 20.14 -22.23 -3.76
CA TYR A 336 20.99 -21.21 -4.36
C TYR A 336 20.21 -19.90 -4.52
N TRP A 337 20.73 -18.79 -3.99
CA TRP A 337 20.01 -17.53 -3.95
C TRP A 337 19.48 -17.04 -5.30
N ARG A 338 20.20 -17.32 -6.40
CA ARG A 338 19.76 -16.96 -7.76
C ARG A 338 18.62 -17.84 -8.29
N ASN A 339 18.18 -18.81 -7.51
CA ASN A 339 17.00 -19.62 -7.78
C ASN A 339 15.82 -19.26 -6.86
N ASN A 340 15.94 -18.14 -6.14
CA ASN A 340 14.98 -17.65 -5.15
C ASN A 340 14.91 -16.13 -5.25
N ASN A 341 14.39 -15.61 -6.32
CA ASN A 341 14.28 -14.18 -6.54
C ASN A 341 12.90 -13.80 -7.08
N ASP A 342 12.50 -12.59 -6.74
CA ASP A 342 11.34 -11.92 -7.26
C ASP A 342 11.77 -10.92 -8.32
N HIS A 343 10.98 -10.80 -9.36
CA HIS A 343 11.13 -9.80 -10.41
C HIS A 343 9.78 -9.14 -10.65
N TRP A 344 9.66 -7.84 -10.42
CA TRP A 344 8.42 -7.13 -10.56
C TRP A 344 8.59 -5.81 -11.32
N ASN A 345 7.67 -5.54 -12.23
CA ASN A 345 7.55 -4.26 -12.93
C ASN A 345 6.14 -3.74 -12.78
N GLN A 346 6.02 -2.47 -12.43
CA GLN A 346 4.74 -1.85 -12.17
C GLN A 346 4.67 -0.43 -12.72
N ILE A 347 3.49 -0.05 -13.19
CA ILE A 347 3.11 1.33 -13.50
C ILE A 347 1.85 1.66 -12.71
N PHE A 348 1.86 2.82 -12.08
CA PHE A 348 0.69 3.40 -11.40
C PHE A 348 0.44 4.81 -11.95
N LEU A 349 -0.83 5.17 -12.12
CA LEU A 349 -1.25 6.49 -12.57
C LEU A 349 -2.53 6.90 -11.87
N THR A 350 -2.58 8.15 -11.41
CA THR A 350 -3.82 8.80 -10.96
C THR A 350 -3.88 10.23 -11.45
N ALA A 351 -5.09 10.73 -11.75
CA ALA A 351 -5.26 12.08 -12.28
C ALA A 351 -6.52 12.76 -11.71
N PRO A 352 -6.52 13.17 -10.43
CA PRO A 352 -7.63 13.91 -9.86
C PRO A 352 -7.78 15.30 -10.50
N VAL A 353 -9.01 15.63 -10.87
CA VAL A 353 -9.41 16.92 -11.45
C VAL A 353 -10.60 17.46 -10.66
N HIS A 354 -10.46 18.68 -10.19
CA HIS A 354 -11.52 19.45 -9.51
C HIS A 354 -11.94 20.63 -10.37
N ILE A 355 -13.23 20.74 -10.68
CA ILE A 355 -13.80 21.78 -11.53
C ILE A 355 -14.85 22.56 -10.76
N VAL A 356 -14.63 23.85 -10.58
CA VAL A 356 -15.61 24.79 -10.04
C VAL A 356 -16.52 25.25 -11.18
N LEU A 357 -17.79 24.91 -11.08
CA LEU A 357 -18.82 25.23 -12.05
C LEU A 357 -19.70 26.40 -11.58
N PRO A 358 -20.41 27.10 -12.50
CA PRO A 358 -21.42 28.10 -12.13
C PRO A 358 -22.52 27.52 -11.24
N LYS A 359 -23.28 28.38 -10.55
CA LYS A 359 -24.44 28.03 -9.74
C LYS A 359 -24.15 27.12 -8.54
N LYS A 360 -23.00 27.31 -7.89
CA LYS A 360 -22.58 26.56 -6.70
C LYS A 360 -22.39 25.05 -6.94
N LEU A 361 -22.04 24.66 -8.13
CA LEU A 361 -21.74 23.30 -8.51
C LEU A 361 -20.22 23.07 -8.51
N THR A 362 -19.82 21.88 -8.11
CA THR A 362 -18.46 21.36 -8.33
C THR A 362 -18.54 20.02 -9.02
N PHE A 363 -17.55 19.73 -9.84
CA PHE A 363 -17.39 18.41 -10.44
C PHE A 363 -15.98 17.91 -10.20
N ASP A 364 -15.89 16.75 -9.54
CA ASP A 364 -14.64 16.06 -9.31
C ASP A 364 -14.61 14.79 -10.16
N ILE A 365 -13.50 14.51 -10.81
CA ILE A 365 -13.27 13.26 -11.50
C ILE A 365 -11.84 12.80 -11.25
N GLN A 366 -11.69 11.53 -10.91
CA GLN A 366 -10.41 10.91 -10.65
C GLN A 366 -10.30 9.57 -11.39
N PRO A 367 -9.75 9.55 -12.61
CA PRO A 367 -9.31 8.32 -13.23
C PRO A 367 -8.03 7.81 -12.60
N TYR A 368 -7.89 6.48 -12.54
CA TYR A 368 -6.67 5.82 -12.10
C TYR A 368 -6.44 4.52 -12.87
N PHE A 369 -5.19 4.13 -12.92
CA PHE A 369 -4.75 2.94 -13.62
C PHE A 369 -3.52 2.37 -12.93
N SER A 370 -3.46 1.05 -12.78
CA SER A 370 -2.23 0.35 -12.47
C SER A 370 -2.08 -0.91 -13.33
N PHE A 371 -0.85 -1.24 -13.61
CA PHE A 371 -0.49 -2.45 -14.33
C PHE A 371 0.82 -2.98 -13.77
N GLY A 372 0.82 -4.26 -13.42
CA GLY A 372 1.99 -4.96 -12.94
C GLY A 372 2.17 -6.29 -13.66
N GLN A 373 3.43 -6.72 -13.76
CA GLN A 373 3.81 -8.05 -14.23
C GLN A 373 5.11 -8.48 -13.58
N GLY A 374 5.24 -9.75 -13.31
CA GLY A 374 6.43 -10.27 -12.68
C GLY A 374 6.34 -11.73 -12.31
N TRP A 375 7.32 -12.19 -11.55
CA TRP A 375 7.37 -13.58 -11.12
C TRP A 375 8.22 -13.75 -9.86
N ASP A 376 7.77 -14.65 -8.98
CA ASP A 376 8.53 -15.17 -7.86
C ASP A 376 9.15 -16.52 -8.25
N ALA A 377 10.43 -16.71 -8.04
CA ALA A 377 11.10 -17.99 -8.24
C ALA A 377 11.31 -18.70 -6.90
N SER A 378 11.16 -20.00 -6.92
CA SER A 378 11.46 -20.89 -5.80
C SER A 378 12.07 -22.20 -6.27
N PRO A 379 12.84 -22.93 -5.41
CA PRO A 379 13.43 -24.20 -5.80
C PRO A 379 12.39 -25.22 -6.22
N GLY A 380 12.51 -25.73 -7.44
CA GLY A 380 11.64 -26.78 -8.00
C GLY A 380 12.14 -28.22 -7.76
N GLY A 381 13.27 -28.36 -7.04
CA GLY A 381 13.92 -29.67 -6.81
C GLY A 381 14.93 -30.04 -7.88
N VAL A 382 15.32 -31.32 -7.93
CA VAL A 382 16.32 -31.86 -8.85
C VAL A 382 15.71 -33.00 -9.65
N ALA A 383 15.78 -32.94 -10.98
CA ALA A 383 15.23 -33.96 -11.85
C ALA A 383 15.82 -35.35 -11.57
N GLY A 384 14.97 -36.36 -11.48
CA GLY A 384 15.34 -37.72 -11.15
C GLY A 384 15.60 -38.02 -9.68
N TYR A 385 15.46 -37.02 -8.80
CA TYR A 385 15.55 -37.16 -7.35
C TYR A 385 14.20 -37.00 -6.67
N ASN A 386 14.02 -37.69 -5.56
CA ASN A 386 12.82 -37.60 -4.78
C ASN A 386 12.71 -36.23 -4.12
N ASN A 387 11.62 -35.55 -4.32
CA ASN A 387 11.33 -34.30 -3.60
C ASN A 387 10.98 -34.66 -2.14
N PRO A 388 11.77 -34.21 -1.15
CA PRO A 388 11.52 -34.56 0.25
C PRO A 388 10.19 -34.00 0.77
N VAL A 389 9.63 -33.00 0.09
CA VAL A 389 8.37 -32.37 0.47
C VAL A 389 7.17 -33.13 -0.11
N THR A 390 7.22 -33.47 -1.40
CA THR A 390 6.09 -34.12 -2.10
C THR A 390 6.21 -35.64 -2.17
N ASN A 391 7.35 -36.17 -1.75
CA ASN A 391 7.72 -37.58 -1.88
C ASN A 391 7.52 -38.14 -3.30
N SER A 392 7.66 -37.30 -4.31
CA SER A 392 7.54 -37.61 -5.71
C SER A 392 8.87 -37.35 -6.43
N VAL A 393 9.16 -38.14 -7.46
CA VAL A 393 10.33 -37.93 -8.31
C VAL A 393 10.08 -36.68 -9.16
N VAL A 394 10.96 -35.70 -9.01
CA VAL A 394 10.92 -34.50 -9.83
C VAL A 394 11.38 -34.86 -11.24
N GLY A 395 10.66 -34.38 -12.24
CA GLY A 395 11.00 -34.67 -13.63
C GLY A 395 10.05 -34.02 -14.61
N GLY A 396 10.14 -34.35 -15.84
CA GLY A 396 9.30 -33.84 -16.91
C GLY A 396 10.01 -33.83 -18.25
N ASN A 397 9.33 -33.32 -19.26
CA ASN A 397 9.86 -33.10 -20.58
C ASN A 397 9.90 -31.62 -20.90
N TYR A 398 10.92 -31.16 -21.59
CA TYR A 398 10.93 -29.78 -22.10
C TYR A 398 9.72 -29.53 -23.00
N ALA A 399 8.97 -28.47 -22.70
CA ALA A 399 7.75 -28.15 -23.43
C ALA A 399 8.01 -27.85 -24.93
N SER A 400 9.18 -27.30 -25.24
CA SER A 400 9.56 -26.93 -26.61
C SER A 400 9.99 -28.10 -27.49
N THR A 401 10.56 -29.17 -26.90
CA THR A 401 11.17 -30.29 -27.66
C THR A 401 10.53 -31.65 -27.39
N GLY A 402 9.79 -31.77 -26.29
CA GLY A 402 9.26 -33.05 -25.80
C GLY A 402 10.30 -34.01 -25.24
N GLN A 403 11.58 -33.62 -25.19
CA GLN A 403 12.66 -34.44 -24.66
C GLN A 403 12.65 -34.48 -23.14
N ALA A 404 13.00 -35.59 -22.54
CA ALA A 404 13.08 -35.74 -21.10
C ALA A 404 14.17 -34.84 -20.50
N VAL A 405 13.86 -34.21 -19.36
CA VAL A 405 14.83 -33.43 -18.60
C VAL A 405 15.88 -34.40 -18.02
N PRO A 406 17.20 -34.18 -18.27
CA PRO A 406 18.24 -35.05 -17.72
C PRO A 406 18.20 -35.12 -16.19
N SER A 407 18.42 -36.35 -15.66
CA SER A 407 18.54 -36.54 -14.20
C SER A 407 19.70 -35.71 -13.63
N GLY A 408 19.51 -35.11 -12.49
CA GLY A 408 20.49 -34.23 -11.86
C GLY A 408 20.35 -32.74 -12.24
N THR A 409 19.41 -32.40 -13.13
CA THR A 409 19.14 -31.01 -13.51
C THR A 409 18.33 -30.29 -12.40
N ASN A 410 18.81 -29.15 -11.92
CA ASN A 410 18.05 -28.30 -10.99
C ASN A 410 16.88 -27.63 -11.70
N MET A 411 15.78 -27.49 -10.98
CA MET A 411 14.54 -26.90 -11.47
C MET A 411 14.10 -25.73 -10.60
N THR A 412 13.41 -24.80 -11.23
CA THR A 412 12.79 -23.64 -10.60
C THR A 412 11.29 -23.71 -10.83
N ASN A 413 10.51 -23.50 -9.78
CA ASN A 413 9.08 -23.22 -9.88
C ASN A 413 8.89 -21.71 -9.86
N TYR A 414 7.98 -21.23 -10.68
CA TYR A 414 7.67 -19.83 -10.74
C TYR A 414 6.19 -19.62 -10.36
N PHE A 415 5.94 -18.58 -9.58
CA PHE A 415 4.64 -17.94 -9.52
C PHE A 415 4.69 -16.75 -10.49
N LEU A 416 4.12 -16.93 -11.66
CA LEU A 416 4.16 -15.94 -12.74
C LEU A 416 2.83 -15.17 -12.77
N GLU A 417 2.91 -13.88 -12.56
CA GLU A 417 1.84 -12.92 -12.85
C GLU A 417 2.10 -12.29 -14.22
N ASN A 418 1.37 -12.76 -15.21
CA ASN A 418 1.46 -12.23 -16.57
C ASN A 418 0.82 -10.83 -16.67
N GLU A 419 -0.17 -10.56 -15.82
CA GLU A 419 -0.90 -9.31 -15.79
C GLU A 419 -1.56 -9.16 -14.41
N ALA A 420 -1.30 -8.06 -13.73
CA ALA A 420 -2.11 -7.53 -12.65
C ALA A 420 -2.56 -6.13 -13.07
N ARG A 421 -3.84 -5.97 -13.40
CA ARG A 421 -4.39 -4.73 -13.94
C ARG A 421 -5.54 -4.23 -13.10
N GLN A 422 -5.51 -2.94 -12.79
CA GLN A 422 -6.62 -2.22 -12.16
C GLN A 422 -6.88 -0.93 -12.92
N VAL A 423 -8.11 -0.67 -13.28
CA VAL A 423 -8.52 0.56 -13.93
C VAL A 423 -9.84 1.02 -13.34
N GLY A 424 -9.92 2.29 -13.00
CA GLY A 424 -11.15 2.82 -12.44
C GLY A 424 -11.29 4.32 -12.61
N VAL A 425 -12.46 4.81 -12.24
CA VAL A 425 -12.79 6.22 -12.23
C VAL A 425 -13.82 6.50 -11.14
N VAL A 426 -13.58 7.55 -10.37
CA VAL A 426 -14.59 8.15 -9.50
C VAL A 426 -15.03 9.46 -10.13
N ALA A 427 -16.33 9.69 -10.24
CA ALA A 427 -16.92 10.96 -10.66
C ALA A 427 -17.93 11.43 -9.62
N LYS A 428 -17.84 12.69 -9.21
CA LYS A 428 -18.67 13.26 -8.14
C LYS A 428 -19.16 14.65 -8.54
N LEU A 429 -20.45 14.88 -8.41
CA LEU A 429 -21.09 16.17 -8.55
C LEU A 429 -21.41 16.70 -7.15
N GLY A 430 -20.89 17.86 -6.80
CA GLY A 430 -21.18 18.58 -5.58
C GLY A 430 -22.10 19.76 -5.83
N TYR A 431 -23.01 20.03 -4.90
CA TYR A 431 -23.97 21.14 -4.95
C TYR A 431 -24.16 21.79 -3.58
N ASP A 432 -23.84 23.06 -3.46
CA ASP A 432 -24.16 23.85 -2.28
C ASP A 432 -25.65 24.21 -2.27
N ILE A 433 -26.47 23.40 -1.58
CA ILE A 433 -27.91 23.62 -1.46
C ILE A 433 -28.15 25.01 -0.84
N ASP A 434 -27.46 25.26 0.26
CA ASP A 434 -27.46 26.53 0.96
C ASP A 434 -26.07 26.82 1.57
N LYS A 435 -25.96 27.80 2.48
CA LYS A 435 -24.72 28.15 3.16
C LYS A 435 -24.26 27.11 4.20
N HIS A 436 -25.10 26.13 4.50
CA HIS A 436 -24.86 25.12 5.53
C HIS A 436 -24.70 23.73 4.96
N ASN A 437 -25.34 23.42 3.82
CA ASN A 437 -25.46 22.07 3.31
C ASN A 437 -24.77 21.93 1.95
N HIS A 438 -23.82 21.04 1.88
CA HIS A 438 -23.16 20.60 0.66
C HIS A 438 -23.54 19.15 0.38
N LEU A 439 -24.27 18.93 -0.71
CA LEU A 439 -24.71 17.61 -1.17
C LEU A 439 -23.77 17.12 -2.27
N SER A 440 -23.27 15.91 -2.14
CA SER A 440 -22.49 15.23 -3.17
C SER A 440 -23.21 13.97 -3.61
N PHE A 441 -23.21 13.74 -4.91
CA PHE A 441 -23.66 12.51 -5.54
C PHE A 441 -22.57 12.02 -6.49
N GLY A 442 -22.26 10.73 -6.47
CA GLY A 442 -21.21 10.23 -7.32
C GLY A 442 -21.35 8.77 -7.71
N TYR A 443 -20.46 8.40 -8.62
CA TYR A 443 -20.36 7.09 -9.20
C TYR A 443 -18.90 6.66 -9.24
N TRP A 444 -18.65 5.41 -8.85
CA TRP A 444 -17.36 4.76 -8.95
C TRP A 444 -17.48 3.50 -9.81
N TYR A 445 -16.57 3.39 -10.78
CA TYR A 445 -16.36 2.21 -11.59
C TYR A 445 -14.94 1.69 -11.39
N GLU A 446 -14.80 0.38 -11.27
CA GLU A 446 -13.49 -0.28 -11.25
C GLU A 446 -13.56 -1.63 -11.95
N ASN A 447 -12.52 -1.96 -12.71
CA ASN A 447 -12.26 -3.29 -13.23
C ASN A 447 -10.86 -3.72 -12.80
N ASN A 448 -10.79 -4.86 -12.16
CA ASN A 448 -9.54 -5.51 -11.78
C ASN A 448 -9.45 -6.88 -12.46
N GLN A 449 -8.27 -7.21 -12.96
CA GLN A 449 -7.99 -8.51 -13.56
C GLN A 449 -6.56 -8.93 -13.25
N THR A 450 -6.40 -10.18 -12.88
CA THR A 450 -5.10 -10.82 -12.69
C THR A 450 -5.03 -12.09 -13.50
N ILE A 451 -3.90 -12.30 -14.20
CA ILE A 451 -3.59 -13.52 -14.96
C ILE A 451 -2.35 -14.12 -14.35
N GLN A 452 -2.49 -15.31 -13.79
CA GLN A 452 -1.43 -16.01 -13.06
C GLN A 452 -1.21 -17.42 -13.64
N SER A 453 0.02 -17.92 -13.50
CA SER A 453 0.38 -19.31 -13.85
C SER A 453 1.55 -19.81 -13.01
N TYR A 454 1.72 -21.14 -12.96
CA TYR A 454 2.82 -21.82 -12.25
C TYR A 454 3.67 -22.66 -13.20
N PRO A 455 4.52 -22.03 -13.99
CA PRO A 455 5.49 -22.75 -14.81
C PRO A 455 6.63 -23.30 -13.95
N THR A 456 7.14 -24.45 -14.37
CA THR A 456 8.39 -25.05 -13.90
C THR A 456 9.39 -25.02 -15.04
N ALA A 457 10.62 -24.61 -14.77
CA ALA A 457 11.69 -24.58 -15.75
C ALA A 457 13.01 -25.12 -15.17
N THR A 458 13.91 -25.57 -16.03
CA THR A 458 15.26 -25.92 -15.61
C THR A 458 16.09 -24.68 -15.35
N THR A 459 17.03 -24.73 -14.41
CA THR A 459 17.97 -23.64 -14.17
C THR A 459 18.96 -23.49 -15.33
N LEU A 460 19.59 -22.31 -15.38
CA LEU A 460 20.75 -22.08 -16.25
C LEU A 460 21.96 -22.92 -15.82
N ALA A 461 22.96 -23.04 -16.66
CA ALA A 461 24.19 -23.81 -16.38
C ALA A 461 24.92 -23.33 -15.10
N ASN A 462 24.78 -22.08 -14.72
CA ASN A 462 25.32 -21.51 -13.51
C ASN A 462 24.41 -21.69 -12.28
N GLY A 463 23.30 -22.44 -12.40
CA GLY A 463 22.32 -22.69 -11.34
C GLY A 463 21.33 -21.57 -11.07
N ALA A 464 21.38 -20.48 -11.81
CA ALA A 464 20.41 -19.40 -11.67
C ALA A 464 19.06 -19.76 -12.30
N ALA A 465 17.99 -19.14 -11.83
CA ALA A 465 16.69 -19.20 -12.47
C ALA A 465 16.78 -18.76 -13.93
N SER A 466 16.14 -19.52 -14.84
CA SER A 466 16.20 -19.26 -16.29
C SER A 466 15.15 -18.25 -16.75
N GLY A 467 14.17 -17.96 -15.91
CA GLY A 467 12.97 -17.20 -16.23
C GLY A 467 11.78 -18.10 -16.62
N PRO A 468 10.55 -17.67 -16.29
CA PRO A 468 9.35 -18.48 -16.46
C PRO A 468 8.93 -18.69 -17.92
N THR A 469 9.42 -17.88 -18.84
CA THR A 469 9.02 -17.86 -20.26
C THR A 469 10.11 -18.33 -21.22
N ALA A 470 11.30 -18.67 -20.71
CA ALA A 470 12.41 -19.11 -21.53
C ALA A 470 12.11 -20.49 -22.15
N SER A 471 11.65 -20.52 -23.41
CA SER A 471 11.10 -21.71 -24.08
C SER A 471 12.00 -22.93 -24.08
N ALA A 472 13.33 -22.73 -24.06
CA ALA A 472 14.31 -23.80 -23.99
C ALA A 472 14.42 -24.48 -22.62
N HIS A 473 13.88 -23.86 -21.57
CA HIS A 473 13.99 -24.30 -20.18
C HIS A 473 12.66 -24.73 -19.58
N VAL A 474 11.54 -24.25 -20.10
CA VAL A 474 10.20 -24.56 -19.56
C VAL A 474 9.87 -26.02 -19.74
N VAL A 475 9.45 -26.66 -18.66
CA VAL A 475 8.99 -28.04 -18.59
C VAL A 475 7.47 -28.14 -18.69
N GLY A 476 6.75 -27.25 -18.05
CA GLY A 476 5.30 -27.21 -18.06
C GLY A 476 4.77 -26.22 -17.04
N SER A 477 3.44 -26.16 -16.91
CA SER A 477 2.77 -25.40 -15.88
C SER A 477 1.75 -26.27 -15.16
N THR A 478 1.70 -26.17 -13.84
CA THR A 478 0.79 -26.99 -13.01
C THR A 478 -0.52 -26.28 -12.71
N PHE A 479 -0.58 -24.97 -12.91
CA PHE A 479 -1.72 -24.12 -12.60
C PHE A 479 -1.76 -22.92 -13.51
N GLY A 480 -2.96 -22.39 -13.74
CA GLY A 480 -3.18 -21.11 -14.37
C GLY A 480 -4.58 -20.60 -14.04
N GLN A 481 -4.68 -19.28 -13.89
CA GLN A 481 -5.96 -18.62 -13.66
C GLN A 481 -6.04 -17.25 -14.31
N THR A 482 -7.27 -16.86 -14.63
CA THR A 482 -7.66 -15.49 -14.87
C THR A 482 -8.76 -15.15 -13.88
N ALA A 483 -8.48 -14.21 -13.01
CA ALA A 483 -9.38 -13.83 -11.94
C ALA A 483 -9.57 -12.32 -11.92
N GLY A 484 -10.67 -11.86 -11.36
CA GLY A 484 -10.91 -10.45 -11.25
C GLY A 484 -12.30 -10.08 -10.76
N TYR A 485 -12.59 -8.80 -10.81
CA TYR A 485 -13.92 -8.28 -10.51
C TYR A 485 -14.23 -7.05 -11.36
N GLU A 486 -15.51 -6.81 -11.53
CA GLU A 486 -16.06 -5.56 -12.06
C GLU A 486 -16.96 -4.95 -11.00
N LEU A 487 -16.75 -3.70 -10.71
CA LEU A 487 -17.42 -2.99 -9.63
C LEU A 487 -18.08 -1.72 -10.15
N HIS A 488 -19.32 -1.54 -9.71
CA HIS A 488 -20.08 -0.31 -9.84
C HIS A 488 -20.53 0.14 -8.46
N SER A 489 -20.41 1.42 -8.17
CA SER A 489 -20.87 1.95 -6.90
C SER A 489 -21.51 3.31 -7.09
N LEU A 490 -22.62 3.51 -6.41
CA LEU A 490 -23.27 4.81 -6.28
C LEU A 490 -23.13 5.29 -4.84
N PHE A 491 -22.89 6.57 -4.68
CA PHE A 491 -22.87 7.17 -3.35
C PHE A 491 -23.53 8.53 -3.32
N ILE A 492 -24.09 8.85 -2.16
CA ILE A 492 -24.64 10.15 -1.84
C ILE A 492 -24.17 10.55 -0.45
N GLN A 493 -23.78 11.78 -0.28
CA GLN A 493 -23.32 12.31 1.00
C GLN A 493 -23.74 13.77 1.14
N ASN A 494 -24.25 14.14 2.33
CA ASN A 494 -24.46 15.52 2.68
C ASN A 494 -23.55 15.92 3.84
N GLN A 495 -22.81 17.00 3.65
CA GLN A 495 -22.03 17.65 4.70
C GLN A 495 -22.76 18.90 5.15
N SER A 496 -23.17 18.92 6.43
CA SER A 496 -23.88 20.04 7.02
C SER A 496 -23.00 20.75 8.04
N ARG A 497 -22.98 22.08 7.99
CA ARG A 497 -22.21 22.94 8.89
C ARG A 497 -23.13 23.96 9.56
N TYR A 498 -23.28 23.86 10.88
CA TYR A 498 -24.13 24.72 11.69
C TYR A 498 -23.34 25.41 12.79
N LEU A 499 -24.00 26.31 13.52
CA LEU A 499 -23.46 27.02 14.68
C LEU A 499 -22.13 27.75 14.38
N ASN A 500 -22.06 28.48 13.26
CA ASN A 500 -20.84 29.13 12.76
C ASN A 500 -19.71 28.15 12.53
N ASN A 501 -19.99 27.04 11.88
CA ASN A 501 -19.07 25.92 11.55
C ASN A 501 -18.58 25.13 12.81
N ARG A 502 -19.20 25.32 13.97
CA ARG A 502 -18.84 24.54 15.17
C ARG A 502 -19.44 23.15 15.19
N LEU A 503 -20.57 22.94 14.53
CA LEU A 503 -21.21 21.64 14.37
C LEU A 503 -21.08 21.19 12.92
N LEU A 504 -20.40 20.07 12.71
CA LEU A 504 -20.27 19.39 11.42
C LEU A 504 -21.00 18.05 11.50
N ILE A 505 -21.87 17.80 10.52
CA ILE A 505 -22.60 16.53 10.38
C ILE A 505 -22.34 16.02 8.97
N ASN A 506 -21.77 14.81 8.85
CA ASN A 506 -21.63 14.09 7.59
C ASN A 506 -22.56 12.88 7.62
N ALA A 507 -23.53 12.85 6.73
CA ALA A 507 -24.41 11.71 6.54
C ALA A 507 -24.24 11.20 5.11
N GLY A 508 -23.92 9.93 4.95
CA GLY A 508 -23.63 9.34 3.64
C GLY A 508 -24.13 7.91 3.52
N PHE A 509 -24.31 7.52 2.29
CA PHE A 509 -24.65 6.16 1.92
C PHE A 509 -23.94 5.80 0.62
N LYS A 510 -23.33 4.62 0.61
CA LYS A 510 -22.66 4.05 -0.57
C LYS A 510 -23.24 2.66 -0.82
N PHE A 511 -23.54 2.37 -2.06
CA PHE A 511 -24.03 1.08 -2.48
C PHE A 511 -23.05 0.49 -3.48
N VAL A 512 -22.42 -0.62 -3.09
CA VAL A 512 -21.40 -1.30 -3.90
C VAL A 512 -22.01 -2.53 -4.53
N MET A 513 -21.87 -2.63 -5.86
CA MET A 513 -22.27 -3.78 -6.66
C MET A 513 -21.01 -4.34 -7.31
N SER A 514 -20.57 -5.49 -6.86
CA SER A 514 -19.35 -6.14 -7.38
C SER A 514 -19.70 -7.52 -7.92
N ASN A 515 -19.14 -7.83 -9.08
CA ASN A 515 -19.19 -9.14 -9.68
C ASN A 515 -17.76 -9.70 -9.77
N THR A 516 -17.48 -10.78 -9.05
CA THR A 516 -16.18 -11.43 -9.03
C THR A 516 -16.20 -12.70 -9.89
N TRP A 517 -15.07 -12.99 -10.54
CA TRP A 517 -14.88 -14.22 -11.32
C TRP A 517 -13.50 -14.82 -11.10
N ASN A 518 -13.40 -16.13 -11.30
CA ASN A 518 -12.15 -16.85 -11.39
C ASN A 518 -12.30 -18.00 -12.38
N ASN A 519 -11.45 -18.05 -13.39
CA ASN A 519 -11.35 -19.10 -14.40
C ASN A 519 -10.00 -19.80 -14.24
N GLY A 520 -9.85 -20.57 -13.17
CA GLY A 520 -8.64 -21.34 -12.89
C GLY A 520 -8.64 -22.73 -13.50
N TRP A 521 -7.46 -23.25 -13.77
CA TRP A 521 -7.26 -24.67 -14.07
C TRP A 521 -6.06 -25.19 -13.26
N MET A 522 -6.12 -26.45 -12.87
CA MET A 522 -5.03 -27.17 -12.23
C MET A 522 -4.75 -28.46 -12.98
N GLY A 523 -3.49 -28.78 -13.18
CA GLY A 523 -3.08 -30.03 -13.80
C GLY A 523 -3.35 -31.26 -12.94
N ASN A 524 -3.69 -31.08 -11.67
CA ASN A 524 -4.04 -32.14 -10.74
C ASN A 524 -5.54 -32.12 -10.44
N THR A 525 -6.20 -33.26 -10.62
CA THR A 525 -7.65 -33.46 -10.51
C THR A 525 -8.25 -33.25 -9.11
N ASN A 526 -7.45 -33.03 -8.08
CA ASN A 526 -7.89 -32.87 -6.70
C ASN A 526 -8.32 -31.44 -6.33
N HIS A 527 -8.13 -30.49 -7.20
CA HIS A 527 -8.62 -29.15 -7.05
C HIS A 527 -9.66 -28.88 -8.12
N PRO A 528 -10.88 -28.50 -7.74
CA PRO A 528 -11.85 -28.12 -8.72
C PRO A 528 -11.33 -26.86 -9.41
N THR A 529 -11.21 -26.96 -10.69
CA THR A 529 -11.19 -25.80 -11.57
C THR A 529 -12.55 -25.12 -11.42
N GLY A 530 -12.70 -24.38 -10.34
CA GLY A 530 -13.94 -23.68 -10.09
C GLY A 530 -13.97 -22.44 -10.94
N SER A 531 -14.63 -22.48 -12.06
CA SER A 531 -15.23 -21.27 -12.62
C SER A 531 -16.27 -20.76 -11.62
N ASN A 532 -15.84 -20.09 -10.57
CA ASN A 532 -16.73 -19.38 -9.65
C ASN A 532 -17.17 -18.06 -10.28
N SER A 533 -17.48 -18.10 -11.57
CA SER A 533 -17.96 -16.96 -12.30
C SER A 533 -19.28 -16.49 -11.71
N GLY A 534 -19.40 -15.20 -11.43
CA GLY A 534 -20.67 -14.56 -11.18
C GLY A 534 -21.11 -14.49 -9.72
N ALA A 535 -20.21 -14.46 -8.75
CA ALA A 535 -20.61 -14.13 -7.38
C ALA A 535 -20.93 -12.64 -7.25
N ASN A 536 -22.20 -12.32 -7.06
CA ASN A 536 -22.64 -10.97 -6.72
C ASN A 536 -22.26 -10.66 -5.26
N ARG A 537 -21.55 -9.56 -5.07
CA ARG A 537 -20.97 -9.11 -3.79
C ARG A 537 -21.50 -7.73 -3.39
N THR A 538 -22.80 -7.53 -3.54
CA THR A 538 -23.47 -6.25 -3.27
C THR A 538 -23.58 -5.98 -1.78
N GLU A 539 -23.18 -4.76 -1.35
CA GLU A 539 -23.21 -4.31 0.05
C GLU A 539 -23.67 -2.86 0.19
N PRO A 540 -24.58 -2.58 1.15
CA PRO A 540 -24.95 -1.23 1.55
C PRO A 540 -24.01 -0.73 2.66
N LEU A 541 -23.47 0.48 2.50
CA LEU A 541 -22.50 1.08 3.42
C LEU A 541 -22.99 2.43 3.94
N PRO A 542 -23.77 2.47 5.05
CA PRO A 542 -24.19 3.71 5.68
C PRO A 542 -23.04 4.36 6.44
N GLN A 543 -23.11 5.70 6.61
CA GLN A 543 -22.21 6.48 7.45
C GLN A 543 -22.93 7.66 8.07
N LEU A 544 -22.68 7.89 9.34
CA LEU A 544 -23.07 9.10 10.07
C LEU A 544 -21.92 9.53 10.96
N SER A 545 -21.40 10.72 10.73
CA SER A 545 -20.36 11.31 11.55
C SER A 545 -20.79 12.69 12.02
N ILE A 546 -20.59 12.99 13.29
CA ILE A 546 -20.93 14.27 13.90
C ILE A 546 -19.72 14.76 14.66
N SER A 547 -19.29 15.99 14.43
CA SER A 547 -18.32 16.63 15.31
C SER A 547 -18.81 17.98 15.81
N TYR A 548 -18.45 18.30 17.06
CA TYR A 548 -18.78 19.55 17.69
C TYR A 548 -17.56 20.21 18.30
N GLN A 549 -17.25 21.39 17.80
CA GLN A 549 -16.20 22.26 18.33
C GLN A 549 -16.74 22.99 19.55
N ILE A 550 -16.42 22.50 20.74
CA ILE A 550 -16.90 23.07 22.02
C ILE A 550 -16.39 24.51 22.17
N ASN A 551 -15.09 24.70 21.88
CA ASN A 551 -14.43 26.00 21.80
C ASN A 551 -13.22 25.90 20.87
N GLU A 552 -12.41 26.93 20.75
CA GLU A 552 -11.25 26.94 19.83
C GLU A 552 -10.23 25.81 20.06
N ASN A 553 -10.21 25.25 21.28
CA ASN A 553 -9.22 24.24 21.68
C ASN A 553 -9.79 22.82 21.80
N ASN A 554 -11.11 22.66 21.88
CA ASN A 554 -11.75 21.41 22.26
C ASN A 554 -12.80 20.98 21.23
N GLN A 555 -12.66 19.75 20.72
CA GLN A 555 -13.58 19.11 19.79
C GLN A 555 -13.98 17.73 20.33
N ILE A 556 -15.23 17.36 20.15
CA ILE A 556 -15.72 16.00 20.31
C ILE A 556 -16.28 15.52 18.98
N TYR A 557 -16.21 14.23 18.73
CA TYR A 557 -16.84 13.63 17.55
C TYR A 557 -17.39 12.24 17.84
N VAL A 558 -18.38 11.85 17.06
CA VAL A 558 -18.98 10.51 17.05
C VAL A 558 -19.06 10.07 15.59
N ASN A 559 -18.72 8.84 15.32
CA ASN A 559 -18.80 8.22 14.00
C ASN A 559 -19.42 6.84 14.10
N ALA A 560 -20.34 6.52 13.19
CA ALA A 560 -20.92 5.20 13.04
C ALA A 560 -21.00 4.86 11.54
N GLU A 561 -20.47 3.70 11.15
CA GLU A 561 -20.44 3.32 9.75
C GLU A 561 -20.40 1.80 9.52
N GLY A 562 -20.84 1.40 8.33
CA GLY A 562 -20.70 0.04 7.83
C GLY A 562 -19.58 -0.04 6.79
N ASP A 563 -18.75 -1.07 6.90
CA ASP A 563 -17.72 -1.41 5.92
C ASP A 563 -17.72 -2.91 5.63
N TYR A 564 -17.10 -3.31 4.53
CA TYR A 564 -17.03 -4.70 4.13
C TYR A 564 -15.68 -5.08 3.54
N ARG A 565 -15.43 -6.38 3.45
CA ARG A 565 -14.39 -6.99 2.63
C ARG A 565 -15.00 -8.15 1.85
N GLN A 566 -14.72 -8.23 0.58
CA GLN A 566 -15.03 -9.43 -0.22
C GLN A 566 -13.82 -10.38 -0.25
N PRO A 567 -14.04 -11.69 -0.45
CA PRO A 567 -12.96 -12.63 -0.74
C PRO A 567 -12.20 -12.21 -2.00
N SER A 568 -10.88 -12.36 -2.00
CA SER A 568 -10.06 -12.07 -3.19
C SER A 568 -10.48 -12.97 -4.36
N ALA A 569 -10.55 -12.41 -5.54
CA ALA A 569 -10.89 -13.16 -6.75
C ALA A 569 -9.81 -14.21 -7.10
N THR A 570 -8.55 -13.90 -6.87
CA THR A 570 -7.42 -14.83 -7.08
C THR A 570 -7.47 -16.00 -6.10
N ASP A 571 -7.77 -15.72 -4.83
CA ASP A 571 -7.79 -16.74 -3.78
C ASP A 571 -8.95 -17.72 -3.94
N LEU A 572 -10.04 -17.33 -4.63
CA LEU A 572 -11.14 -18.23 -4.95
C LEU A 572 -10.71 -19.43 -5.81
N GLY A 573 -9.63 -19.29 -6.59
CA GLY A 573 -9.05 -20.41 -7.36
C GLY A 573 -8.42 -21.49 -6.48
N TRP A 574 -8.09 -21.17 -5.24
CA TRP A 574 -7.47 -22.08 -4.27
C TRP A 574 -8.47 -22.69 -3.28
N THR A 575 -9.77 -22.39 -3.38
CA THR A 575 -10.79 -23.04 -2.56
C THR A 575 -10.95 -24.49 -2.94
N TYR A 576 -11.01 -25.37 -1.94
CA TYR A 576 -11.18 -26.81 -2.16
C TYR A 576 -12.57 -27.16 -2.71
N ALA A 577 -12.65 -28.23 -3.50
CA ALA A 577 -13.92 -28.78 -3.94
C ALA A 577 -14.83 -29.07 -2.74
N GLY A 578 -16.06 -28.56 -2.82
CA GLY A 578 -17.05 -28.76 -1.76
C GLY A 578 -16.92 -27.80 -0.56
N THR A 579 -15.90 -26.96 -0.51
CA THR A 579 -15.84 -25.89 0.47
C THR A 579 -16.73 -24.74 0.01
N PRO A 580 -17.68 -24.27 0.83
CA PRO A 580 -18.47 -23.11 0.45
C PRO A 580 -17.60 -21.88 0.24
N ILE A 581 -17.85 -21.12 -0.83
CA ILE A 581 -17.21 -19.84 -1.05
C ILE A 581 -17.57 -18.91 0.11
N PRO A 582 -16.58 -18.31 0.80
CA PRO A 582 -16.85 -17.42 1.90
C PRO A 582 -17.76 -16.26 1.48
N LYS A 583 -18.68 -15.90 2.36
CA LYS A 583 -19.49 -14.67 2.21
C LYS A 583 -18.61 -13.46 2.45
N ASN A 584 -19.09 -12.28 2.02
CA ASN A 584 -18.45 -11.02 2.39
C ASN A 584 -18.33 -10.92 3.92
N GLN A 585 -17.19 -10.44 4.38
CA GLN A 585 -17.08 -9.93 5.72
C GLN A 585 -17.81 -8.58 5.77
N TYR A 586 -18.55 -8.33 6.84
CA TYR A 586 -19.23 -7.08 7.07
C TYR A 586 -18.95 -6.59 8.49
N SER A 587 -18.63 -5.33 8.64
CA SER A 587 -18.34 -4.71 9.92
C SER A 587 -19.24 -3.50 10.18
N ILE A 588 -19.64 -3.34 11.43
CA ILE A 588 -20.23 -2.08 11.93
C ILE A 588 -19.26 -1.52 12.96
N LYS A 589 -18.91 -0.28 12.74
CA LYS A 589 -18.03 0.49 13.61
C LYS A 589 -18.79 1.59 14.31
N GLU A 590 -18.47 1.80 15.57
CA GLU A 590 -18.86 2.93 16.38
C GLU A 590 -17.63 3.56 17.00
N GLU A 591 -17.53 4.89 16.98
CA GLU A 591 -16.39 5.61 17.52
C GLU A 591 -16.82 6.89 18.22
N LEU A 592 -16.21 7.17 19.36
CA LEU A 592 -16.33 8.43 20.11
C LEU A 592 -14.94 8.99 20.33
N GLY A 593 -14.71 10.22 19.88
CA GLY A 593 -13.40 10.85 20.04
C GLY A 593 -13.45 12.24 20.68
N TYR A 594 -12.30 12.61 21.20
CA TYR A 594 -12.04 13.90 21.77
C TYR A 594 -10.68 14.43 21.32
N ARG A 595 -10.64 15.68 20.88
CA ARG A 595 -9.42 16.40 20.52
C ARG A 595 -9.25 17.66 21.35
N TYR A 596 -8.04 17.85 21.80
CA TYR A 596 -7.59 19.07 22.44
C TYR A 596 -6.35 19.61 21.75
N HIS A 597 -6.29 20.92 21.54
CA HIS A 597 -5.07 21.56 21.09
C HIS A 597 -4.95 22.96 21.67
N ASN A 598 -3.73 23.34 21.95
CA ASN A 598 -3.35 24.72 22.26
C ASN A 598 -2.00 25.05 21.59
N LYS A 599 -1.39 26.14 21.96
CA LYS A 599 -0.09 26.52 21.38
C LYS A 599 1.08 25.61 21.78
N TYR A 600 0.94 24.75 22.77
CA TYR A 600 2.00 23.90 23.31
C TYR A 600 1.77 22.41 23.10
N VAL A 601 0.55 21.95 23.10
CA VAL A 601 0.21 20.53 23.09
C VAL A 601 -1.02 20.24 22.23
N MET A 602 -1.00 19.08 21.58
CA MET A 602 -2.12 18.48 20.90
C MET A 602 -2.39 17.10 21.49
N VAL A 603 -3.66 16.75 21.65
CA VAL A 603 -4.14 15.46 22.13
C VAL A 603 -5.25 15.00 21.20
N ASP A 604 -5.22 13.75 20.84
CA ASP A 604 -6.32 13.04 20.16
C ASP A 604 -6.56 11.72 20.87
N MET A 605 -7.82 11.44 21.18
CA MET A 605 -8.24 10.22 21.85
C MET A 605 -9.52 9.72 21.18
N SER A 606 -9.59 8.42 20.87
CA SER A 606 -10.79 7.76 20.40
C SER A 606 -11.08 6.49 21.17
N LEU A 607 -12.35 6.24 21.44
CA LEU A 607 -12.91 4.99 21.92
C LEU A 607 -13.62 4.34 20.73
N PHE A 608 -13.41 3.06 20.51
CA PHE A 608 -14.00 2.37 19.37
C PHE A 608 -14.60 1.02 19.74
N ASN A 609 -15.62 0.62 18.99
CA ASN A 609 -16.23 -0.70 19.02
C ASN A 609 -16.52 -1.17 17.58
N TYR A 610 -16.01 -2.35 17.21
CA TYR A 610 -16.29 -3.00 15.94
C TYR A 610 -16.97 -4.32 16.18
N ASN A 611 -18.00 -4.60 15.39
CA ASN A 611 -18.62 -5.91 15.30
C ASN A 611 -18.41 -6.43 13.88
N VAL A 612 -17.58 -7.46 13.73
CA VAL A 612 -17.22 -8.06 12.44
C VAL A 612 -17.91 -9.39 12.29
N LYS A 613 -18.68 -9.54 11.22
CA LYS A 613 -19.35 -10.80 10.84
C LYS A 613 -18.62 -11.43 9.65
N ASN A 614 -18.60 -12.75 9.60
CA ASN A 614 -17.91 -13.52 8.56
C ASN A 614 -16.46 -13.07 8.40
N ARG A 615 -15.72 -12.96 9.50
CA ARG A 615 -14.32 -12.54 9.49
C ARG A 615 -13.52 -13.38 8.50
N LEU A 616 -12.99 -12.76 7.48
CA LEU A 616 -12.13 -13.37 6.48
C LEU A 616 -10.68 -13.28 6.94
N VAL A 617 -9.99 -14.40 6.88
CA VAL A 617 -8.53 -14.46 7.04
C VAL A 617 -7.99 -15.32 5.90
N ASP A 618 -6.75 -15.10 5.54
CA ASP A 618 -6.14 -15.83 4.45
C ASP A 618 -5.18 -16.85 5.03
N GLN A 619 -5.46 -18.11 4.69
CA GLN A 619 -4.60 -19.24 5.00
C GLN A 619 -3.59 -19.40 3.90
N TYR A 620 -2.31 -19.34 4.23
CA TYR A 620 -1.25 -19.62 3.26
C TYR A 620 -1.30 -21.10 2.85
N VAL A 621 -1.44 -21.34 1.56
CA VAL A 621 -1.58 -22.69 0.99
C VAL A 621 -0.35 -23.13 0.17
N GLY A 622 0.73 -22.36 0.21
CA GLY A 622 1.95 -22.61 -0.54
C GLY A 622 1.99 -21.89 -1.89
N MET A 623 3.14 -21.88 -2.52
CA MET A 623 3.36 -21.28 -3.86
C MET A 623 2.89 -19.81 -3.93
N ASN A 624 3.19 -19.00 -2.90
CA ASN A 624 2.74 -17.62 -2.76
C ASN A 624 1.22 -17.39 -2.91
N SER A 625 0.43 -18.41 -2.56
CA SER A 625 -1.01 -18.38 -2.69
C SER A 625 -1.71 -18.53 -1.35
N PHE A 626 -2.86 -17.92 -1.26
CA PHE A 626 -3.69 -17.91 -0.08
C PHE A 626 -5.08 -18.42 -0.41
N SER A 627 -5.72 -19.07 0.56
CA SER A 627 -7.12 -19.48 0.47
C SER A 627 -7.93 -18.70 1.49
N PRO A 628 -8.98 -17.98 1.08
CA PRO A 628 -9.80 -17.23 2.00
C PRO A 628 -10.64 -18.19 2.85
N MET A 629 -10.63 -17.99 4.15
CA MET A 629 -11.49 -18.75 5.07
C MET A 629 -12.24 -17.81 6.01
N SER A 630 -13.47 -18.17 6.34
CA SER A 630 -14.24 -17.45 7.36
C SER A 630 -14.03 -18.10 8.73
N ILE A 631 -13.58 -17.31 9.68
CA ILE A 631 -13.40 -17.71 11.08
C ILE A 631 -14.55 -17.25 11.98
N GLY A 632 -15.73 -16.95 11.41
CA GLY A 632 -16.93 -16.56 12.14
C GLY A 632 -16.97 -15.07 12.47
N SER A 633 -17.31 -14.72 13.68
CA SER A 633 -17.48 -13.31 14.11
C SER A 633 -16.45 -12.91 15.14
N GLN A 634 -16.07 -11.65 15.12
CA GLN A 634 -15.13 -11.04 16.06
C GLN A 634 -15.65 -9.69 16.56
N THR A 635 -15.32 -9.37 17.80
CA THR A 635 -15.57 -8.05 18.38
C THR A 635 -14.23 -7.41 18.78
N MET A 636 -13.97 -6.20 18.30
CA MET A 636 -12.81 -5.39 18.64
C MET A 636 -13.26 -4.15 19.40
N ARG A 637 -12.75 -3.94 20.60
CA ARG A 637 -13.03 -2.79 21.46
C ARG A 637 -11.75 -2.23 21.99
N GLY A 638 -11.67 -0.92 22.09
CA GLY A 638 -10.46 -0.34 22.61
C GLY A 638 -10.45 1.18 22.64
N PHE A 639 -9.28 1.70 22.89
CA PHE A 639 -9.03 3.11 22.75
C PHE A 639 -7.66 3.37 22.13
N ASP A 640 -7.60 4.48 21.41
CA ASP A 640 -6.36 5.09 20.92
C ASP A 640 -6.15 6.41 21.65
N PHE A 641 -4.92 6.66 22.03
CA PHE A 641 -4.50 7.92 22.63
C PHE A 641 -3.22 8.40 21.97
N MET A 642 -3.19 9.67 21.62
CA MET A 642 -2.02 10.30 21.02
C MET A 642 -1.84 11.69 21.60
N VAL A 643 -0.61 12.04 21.96
CA VAL A 643 -0.24 13.36 22.44
C VAL A 643 1.07 13.81 21.80
N ALA A 644 1.10 15.07 21.38
CA ALA A 644 2.29 15.68 20.80
C ALA A 644 2.51 17.10 21.36
N GLY A 645 3.76 17.38 21.72
CA GLY A 645 4.20 18.74 22.05
C GLY A 645 4.60 19.49 20.78
N THR A 646 4.22 20.77 20.69
CA THR A 646 4.83 21.70 19.75
C THR A 646 6.26 22.01 20.21
N SER A 647 7.10 22.55 19.33
CA SER A 647 8.50 22.80 19.69
C SER A 647 8.60 23.79 20.86
N TYR A 648 9.22 23.33 21.95
CA TYR A 648 9.57 24.16 23.11
C TYR A 648 11.06 24.03 23.38
N HIS A 649 11.80 25.14 23.24
CA HIS A 649 13.28 25.15 23.31
C HIS A 649 13.94 24.10 22.38
N GLY A 650 13.31 23.84 21.24
CA GLY A 650 13.78 22.84 20.27
C GLY A 650 13.25 21.42 20.51
N PHE A 651 12.66 21.11 21.65
CA PHE A 651 12.11 19.80 21.98
C PHE A 651 10.67 19.66 21.54
N SER A 652 10.32 18.56 20.88
CA SER A 652 8.96 18.21 20.45
C SER A 652 8.70 16.76 20.81
N PRO A 653 8.14 16.48 21.99
CA PRO A 653 7.81 15.10 22.41
C PRO A 653 6.56 14.60 21.68
N TYR A 654 6.49 13.26 21.54
CA TYR A 654 5.35 12.50 21.04
C TYR A 654 5.15 11.25 21.87
N ALA A 655 3.92 10.89 22.13
CA ALA A 655 3.58 9.58 22.68
C ALA A 655 2.22 9.12 22.14
N SER A 656 2.09 7.83 21.93
CA SER A 656 0.83 7.19 21.58
C SER A 656 0.67 5.85 22.28
N VAL A 657 -0.58 5.47 22.53
CA VAL A 657 -0.96 4.19 23.13
C VAL A 657 -2.23 3.70 22.47
N GLU A 658 -2.26 2.42 22.10
CA GLU A 658 -3.46 1.66 21.81
C GLU A 658 -3.68 0.61 22.89
N TYR A 659 -4.93 0.49 23.33
CA TYR A 659 -5.40 -0.69 24.03
C TYR A 659 -6.49 -1.36 23.22
N LEU A 660 -6.28 -2.62 22.85
CA LEU A 660 -7.17 -3.40 22.00
C LEU A 660 -7.64 -4.67 22.73
N HIS A 661 -8.94 -4.81 22.89
CA HIS A 661 -9.59 -6.04 23.31
C HIS A 661 -10.33 -6.66 22.12
N ALA A 662 -9.61 -7.48 21.35
CA ALA A 662 -10.14 -8.18 20.20
C ALA A 662 -10.39 -9.65 20.56
N THR A 663 -11.63 -10.10 20.40
CA THR A 663 -12.06 -11.46 20.78
C THR A 663 -12.79 -12.17 19.66
N GLN A 664 -12.58 -13.48 19.59
CA GLN A 664 -13.37 -14.38 18.76
C GLN A 664 -14.73 -14.60 19.40
N ASP A 665 -15.82 -14.40 18.68
CA ASP A 665 -17.19 -14.52 19.22
C ASP A 665 -17.81 -15.90 18.98
N SER A 666 -17.20 -16.72 18.12
CA SER A 666 -17.65 -18.03 17.74
C SER A 666 -16.54 -19.08 17.80
N ASN A 667 -16.90 -20.32 17.95
CA ASN A 667 -15.98 -21.44 17.72
C ASN A 667 -15.71 -21.59 16.22
N VAL A 668 -14.54 -22.09 15.87
CA VAL A 668 -14.11 -22.27 14.48
C VAL A 668 -13.94 -23.75 14.18
N TYR A 669 -14.51 -24.20 13.08
CA TYR A 669 -14.34 -25.57 12.60
C TYR A 669 -13.00 -25.68 11.84
N ASP A 670 -12.18 -26.65 12.24
CA ASP A 670 -10.95 -27.01 11.56
C ASP A 670 -11.21 -28.16 10.57
N PRO A 671 -11.22 -27.92 9.27
CA PRO A 671 -11.48 -28.92 8.28
C PRO A 671 -10.35 -29.95 8.11
N ASN A 672 -9.12 -29.62 8.55
CA ASN A 672 -7.97 -30.51 8.43
C ASN A 672 -8.09 -31.69 9.40
N ASP A 673 -8.46 -31.40 10.63
CA ASP A 673 -8.62 -32.40 11.69
C ASP A 673 -10.05 -32.85 11.89
N ASN A 674 -11.01 -32.25 11.16
CA ASN A 674 -12.44 -32.49 11.34
C ASN A 674 -12.91 -32.26 12.79
N THR A 675 -12.38 -31.22 13.43
CA THR A 675 -12.65 -30.88 14.84
C THR A 675 -13.14 -29.45 15.01
N MET A 676 -13.82 -29.20 16.12
CA MET A 676 -14.21 -27.85 16.52
C MET A 676 -13.17 -27.23 17.44
N ILE A 677 -12.60 -26.09 17.06
CA ILE A 677 -11.74 -25.29 17.94
C ILE A 677 -12.62 -24.44 18.83
N HIS A 678 -12.47 -24.58 20.14
CA HIS A 678 -13.19 -23.78 21.13
C HIS A 678 -12.54 -22.39 21.27
N SER A 679 -12.64 -21.60 20.20
CA SER A 679 -12.03 -20.27 20.10
C SER A 679 -12.91 -19.13 20.63
N LYS A 680 -14.17 -19.39 20.96
CA LYS A 680 -15.06 -18.35 21.49
C LYS A 680 -14.51 -17.76 22.79
N GLY A 681 -14.35 -16.43 22.81
CA GLY A 681 -13.80 -15.66 23.93
C GLY A 681 -12.27 -15.59 23.94
N THR A 682 -11.57 -16.27 23.04
CA THR A 682 -10.11 -16.15 22.93
C THR A 682 -9.70 -14.86 22.23
N GLN A 683 -8.44 -14.47 22.38
CA GLN A 683 -7.87 -13.31 21.68
C GLN A 683 -7.85 -13.55 20.18
N ALA A 684 -8.27 -12.56 19.40
CA ALA A 684 -8.12 -12.59 17.95
C ALA A 684 -6.64 -12.74 17.56
N ILE A 685 -6.37 -13.41 16.44
CA ILE A 685 -5.01 -13.59 15.95
C ILE A 685 -4.41 -12.26 15.50
N MET A 686 -3.10 -12.13 15.67
CA MET A 686 -2.31 -10.95 15.26
C MET A 686 -2.85 -9.62 15.81
N ALA A 687 -3.53 -9.64 16.95
CA ALA A 687 -4.13 -8.49 17.62
C ALA A 687 -3.48 -8.26 19.00
N PRO A 688 -2.33 -7.58 19.10
CA PRO A 688 -1.69 -7.28 20.37
C PRO A 688 -2.61 -6.42 21.23
N ARG A 689 -2.68 -6.72 22.53
CA ARG A 689 -3.57 -5.97 23.44
C ARG A 689 -3.11 -4.54 23.73
N VAL A 690 -1.81 -4.32 23.69
CA VAL A 690 -1.21 -3.01 23.98
C VAL A 690 -0.12 -2.76 22.98
N MET A 691 -0.18 -1.60 22.36
CA MET A 691 0.94 -1.00 21.63
C MET A 691 1.21 0.38 22.18
N ALA A 692 2.47 0.77 22.30
CA ALA A 692 2.84 2.07 22.83
C ALA A 692 4.06 2.63 22.11
N ASN A 693 4.04 3.93 21.85
CA ASN A 693 5.14 4.64 21.24
C ASN A 693 5.55 5.83 22.09
N PHE A 694 6.83 6.07 22.16
CA PHE A 694 7.40 7.30 22.66
C PHE A 694 8.43 7.82 21.66
N GLY A 695 8.31 9.10 21.30
CA GLY A 695 9.23 9.78 20.39
C GLY A 695 9.65 11.14 20.96
N LEU A 696 10.86 11.53 20.67
CA LEU A 696 11.38 12.85 20.99
C LEU A 696 12.14 13.41 19.80
N THR A 697 11.70 14.57 19.33
CA THR A 697 12.42 15.35 18.32
C THR A 697 13.09 16.54 18.98
N TYR A 698 14.34 16.79 18.62
CA TYR A 698 15.11 17.99 19.00
C TYR A 698 15.61 18.69 17.77
N THR A 699 15.42 20.00 17.70
CA THR A 699 15.90 20.84 16.59
C THR A 699 16.57 22.11 17.15
N TYR A 700 17.79 22.40 16.69
CA TYR A 700 18.52 23.59 17.11
C TYR A 700 19.55 24.01 16.08
N LYS A 701 19.45 25.24 15.55
CA LYS A 701 20.45 25.87 14.64
C LYS A 701 20.92 24.97 13.49
N GLY A 702 19.99 24.29 12.84
CA GLY A 702 20.29 23.35 11.75
C GLY A 702 20.50 21.91 12.20
N PHE A 703 20.87 21.64 13.44
CA PHE A 703 20.90 20.28 13.99
C PHE A 703 19.49 19.77 14.26
N PHE A 704 19.25 18.53 13.95
CA PHE A 704 18.05 17.80 14.35
C PHE A 704 18.38 16.38 14.81
N ALA A 705 17.59 15.91 15.73
CA ALA A 705 17.59 14.52 16.22
C ALA A 705 16.16 14.07 16.43
N ASN A 706 15.84 12.85 16.04
CA ASN A 706 14.56 12.21 16.31
C ASN A 706 14.82 10.79 16.80
N GLY A 707 14.44 10.48 18.03
CA GLY A 707 14.49 9.12 18.58
C GLY A 707 13.10 8.61 18.87
N SER A 708 12.82 7.34 18.60
CA SER A 708 11.56 6.69 18.96
C SER A 708 11.76 5.27 19.47
N VAL A 709 10.86 4.87 20.36
CA VAL A 709 10.73 3.53 20.92
C VAL A 709 9.30 3.07 20.71
N HIS A 710 9.13 1.89 20.14
CA HIS A 710 7.86 1.24 19.90
C HIS A 710 7.79 -0.09 20.65
N TYR A 711 6.73 -0.27 21.43
CA TYR A 711 6.41 -1.52 22.12
C TYR A 711 5.19 -2.15 21.49
N THR A 712 5.29 -3.43 21.11
CA THR A 712 4.17 -4.29 20.72
C THR A 712 4.01 -5.40 21.75
N GLY A 713 2.81 -5.53 22.29
CA GLY A 713 2.47 -6.57 23.26
C GLY A 713 2.40 -7.97 22.65
N PRO A 714 2.30 -9.02 23.50
CA PRO A 714 2.16 -10.39 23.04
C PRO A 714 0.90 -10.57 22.19
N GLN A 715 1.02 -11.35 21.09
CA GLN A 715 -0.08 -11.63 20.18
C GLN A 715 -0.19 -13.13 19.87
N SER A 716 -1.42 -13.61 19.68
CA SER A 716 -1.67 -14.97 19.22
C SER A 716 -1.44 -15.08 17.73
N VAL A 717 -0.93 -16.21 17.26
CA VAL A 717 -0.73 -16.49 15.83
C VAL A 717 -1.57 -17.67 15.35
N ALA A 718 -2.20 -18.40 16.29
CA ALA A 718 -3.11 -19.51 15.97
C ALA A 718 -4.51 -19.21 16.49
N ILE A 719 -5.54 -19.68 15.79
CA ILE A 719 -6.95 -19.50 16.16
C ILE A 719 -7.25 -20.19 17.50
N ALA A 720 -6.60 -21.34 17.77
CA ALA A 720 -6.68 -22.04 19.05
C ALA A 720 -6.03 -21.30 20.23
N ASN A 721 -5.29 -20.21 19.96
CA ASN A 721 -4.53 -19.44 20.96
C ASN A 721 -3.44 -20.22 21.72
N ASP A 722 -2.99 -21.31 21.16
CA ASP A 722 -1.97 -22.20 21.73
C ASP A 722 -0.54 -21.83 21.33
N GLN A 723 -0.38 -20.88 20.41
CA GLN A 723 0.92 -20.32 19.99
C GLN A 723 0.89 -18.80 19.98
N ARG A 724 1.96 -18.17 20.48
CA ARG A 724 2.09 -16.71 20.60
C ARG A 724 3.46 -16.21 20.19
N ILE A 725 3.49 -15.00 19.67
CA ILE A 725 4.68 -14.15 19.59
C ILE A 725 4.78 -13.39 20.91
N PRO A 726 5.94 -13.40 21.62
CA PRO A 726 6.13 -12.60 22.81
C PRO A 726 6.14 -11.11 22.47
N GLY A 727 5.83 -10.26 23.45
CA GLY A 727 5.96 -8.81 23.29
C GLY A 727 7.41 -8.40 23.01
N TYR A 728 7.60 -7.35 22.24
CA TYR A 728 8.90 -6.86 21.82
C TYR A 728 8.96 -5.33 21.79
N VAL A 729 10.19 -4.81 21.74
CA VAL A 729 10.49 -3.38 21.61
C VAL A 729 11.38 -3.17 20.41
N THR A 730 11.03 -2.22 19.56
CA THR A 730 11.89 -1.71 18.48
C THR A 730 12.21 -0.24 18.71
N ASN A 731 13.28 0.24 18.13
CA ASN A 731 13.71 1.61 18.33
C ASN A 731 14.40 2.16 17.08
N THR A 732 14.30 3.48 16.89
CA THR A 732 14.94 4.18 15.79
C THR A 732 15.57 5.47 16.27
N LEU A 733 16.63 5.90 15.60
CA LEU A 733 17.27 7.18 15.84
C LEU A 733 17.66 7.82 14.50
N SER A 734 17.28 9.06 14.31
CA SER A 734 17.69 9.89 13.18
C SER A 734 18.46 11.08 13.72
N LEU A 735 19.63 11.34 13.18
CA LEU A 735 20.47 12.51 13.49
C LEU A 735 20.76 13.23 12.19
N GLY A 736 20.79 14.56 12.20
CA GLY A 736 21.16 15.27 11.00
C GLY A 736 21.47 16.75 11.22
N TYR A 737 21.99 17.35 10.17
CA TYR A 737 22.33 18.75 10.17
C TYR A 737 22.01 19.40 8.82
N HIS A 738 21.22 20.46 8.87
CA HIS A 738 20.95 21.34 7.72
C HIS A 738 22.01 22.43 7.68
N PHE A 739 22.83 22.41 6.65
CA PHE A 739 23.84 23.46 6.41
C PHE A 739 23.19 24.69 5.82
N LYS A 740 23.85 25.82 5.98
CA LYS A 740 23.45 27.05 5.29
C LYS A 740 23.63 26.90 3.77
N PRO A 741 22.78 27.55 2.97
CA PRO A 741 22.97 27.58 1.51
C PRO A 741 24.40 27.97 1.13
N PHE A 742 24.93 27.29 0.13
CA PHE A 742 26.27 27.55 -0.39
C PHE A 742 26.29 27.44 -1.93
N GLY A 743 26.57 28.54 -2.62
CA GLY A 743 26.49 28.60 -4.08
C GLY A 743 25.10 28.29 -4.60
N PHE A 744 24.98 27.27 -5.45
CA PHE A 744 23.72 26.80 -5.99
C PHE A 744 22.99 25.77 -5.05
N LEU A 745 23.71 25.30 -4.03
CA LEU A 745 23.14 24.35 -3.06
C LEU A 745 22.27 25.10 -2.05
N GLN A 746 20.94 24.88 -2.12
CA GLN A 746 19.97 25.65 -1.33
C GLN A 746 19.77 25.12 0.08
N SER A 747 19.83 23.79 0.28
CA SER A 747 19.57 23.16 1.56
C SER A 747 20.43 21.91 1.76
N PRO A 748 21.78 22.02 1.76
CA PRO A 748 22.62 20.85 1.98
C PRO A 748 22.32 20.24 3.34
N THR A 749 22.08 18.94 3.36
CA THR A 749 21.68 18.21 4.55
C THR A 749 22.48 16.93 4.66
N PHE A 750 22.99 16.63 5.85
CA PHE A 750 23.56 15.34 6.19
C PHE A 750 22.66 14.64 7.20
N LYS A 751 22.40 13.35 7.00
CA LYS A 751 21.57 12.51 7.91
C LYS A 751 22.26 11.19 8.22
N LEU A 752 22.06 10.70 9.44
CA LEU A 752 22.34 9.35 9.87
C LEU A 752 21.06 8.76 10.47
N ASN A 753 20.56 7.70 9.90
CA ASN A 753 19.37 7.00 10.33
C ASN A 753 19.77 5.62 10.84
N PHE A 754 19.30 5.28 12.03
CA PHE A 754 19.53 4.00 12.70
C PHE A 754 18.19 3.33 12.95
N THR A 755 18.04 2.07 12.58
CA THR A 755 16.88 1.24 12.88
C THR A 755 17.35 0.07 13.74
N ASN A 756 16.54 -0.32 14.70
CA ASN A 756 16.83 -1.39 15.64
C ASN A 756 18.23 -1.25 16.32
N LEU A 757 18.43 -0.13 17.03
CA LEU A 757 19.69 0.19 17.72
C LEU A 757 20.18 -0.90 18.66
N THR A 758 19.25 -1.68 19.22
CA THR A 758 19.58 -2.78 20.15
C THR A 758 20.06 -4.04 19.42
N GLY A 759 19.89 -4.11 18.08
CA GLY A 759 20.16 -5.28 17.28
C GLY A 759 19.32 -6.51 17.68
N SER A 760 18.19 -6.27 18.33
CA SER A 760 17.30 -7.33 18.81
C SER A 760 16.70 -8.09 17.63
N ILE A 761 16.64 -9.40 17.75
CA ILE A 761 16.01 -10.25 16.74
C ILE A 761 14.64 -10.63 17.28
N VAL A 762 13.62 -10.08 16.67
CA VAL A 762 12.23 -10.24 17.09
C VAL A 762 11.36 -10.73 15.94
N ARG A 763 10.39 -11.57 16.29
CA ARG A 763 9.32 -11.95 15.39
C ARG A 763 8.23 -10.88 15.46
N THR A 764 7.86 -10.31 14.36
CA THR A 764 6.89 -9.20 14.32
C THR A 764 5.51 -9.65 13.94
N GLY A 765 5.39 -10.70 13.13
CA GLY A 765 4.13 -11.26 12.69
C GLY A 765 4.26 -12.66 12.10
N ALA A 766 3.14 -13.26 11.76
CA ALA A 766 3.05 -14.51 11.02
C ALA A 766 2.57 -14.23 9.59
N MET A 767 3.05 -15.01 8.62
CA MET A 767 2.71 -14.85 7.20
C MET A 767 1.27 -15.24 6.86
N GLY A 768 0.58 -15.98 7.72
CA GLY A 768 -0.80 -16.39 7.49
C GLY A 768 -1.49 -16.85 8.76
N ALA A 769 -2.78 -17.09 8.67
CA ALA A 769 -3.58 -17.62 9.76
C ALA A 769 -3.48 -19.15 9.82
N VAL A 770 -3.45 -19.68 11.02
CA VAL A 770 -3.50 -21.14 11.26
C VAL A 770 -4.52 -21.49 12.31
N TYR A 771 -5.00 -22.73 12.20
CA TYR A 771 -5.95 -23.27 13.18
C TYR A 771 -5.28 -23.51 14.54
N ARG A 772 -4.13 -24.17 14.58
CA ARG A 772 -3.44 -24.60 15.80
C ARG A 772 -1.95 -24.30 15.76
N GLY A 773 -1.34 -24.14 16.90
CA GLY A 773 0.10 -23.93 17.05
C GLY A 773 0.95 -25.13 16.61
N SER A 774 0.40 -26.34 16.67
CA SER A 774 1.04 -27.54 16.10
C SER A 774 1.28 -27.43 14.60
N ASP A 775 0.42 -26.69 13.89
CA ASP A 775 0.52 -26.46 12.45
C ASP A 775 1.75 -25.60 12.11
N LEU A 776 2.30 -24.90 13.09
CA LEU A 776 3.51 -24.09 12.96
C LEU A 776 4.82 -24.89 12.93
N ASN A 777 4.81 -26.12 13.44
CA ASN A 777 6.05 -26.82 13.74
C ASN A 777 6.30 -28.04 12.84
N SER A 778 5.30 -28.69 12.26
CA SER A 778 5.51 -29.99 11.63
C SER A 778 4.50 -30.42 10.58
N HIS A 779 3.44 -29.66 10.38
CA HIS A 779 2.42 -30.06 9.40
C HIS A 779 2.38 -29.06 8.24
N PRO A 780 2.46 -29.54 7.00
CA PRO A 780 2.12 -28.72 5.87
C PRO A 780 0.65 -28.36 6.01
N VAL A 781 0.36 -27.09 5.99
CA VAL A 781 -1.00 -26.58 5.96
C VAL A 781 -1.75 -27.09 4.74
N TRP A 782 -1.04 -27.63 3.77
CA TRP A 782 -1.63 -28.22 2.59
C TRP A 782 -0.73 -29.28 1.96
N SER A 783 -1.28 -30.46 1.72
CA SER A 783 -0.74 -31.44 0.76
C SER A 783 -1.80 -31.67 -0.32
N GLY A 784 -1.51 -31.27 -1.56
CA GLY A 784 -2.44 -31.41 -2.68
C GLY A 784 -2.83 -32.86 -3.04
N SER A 785 -2.47 -33.83 -2.22
CA SER A 785 -2.76 -35.25 -2.42
C SER A 785 -3.53 -35.90 -1.27
N GLY A 786 -4.00 -35.12 -0.29
CA GLY A 786 -4.69 -35.69 0.87
C GLY A 786 -3.79 -36.52 1.79
N SER A 787 -2.50 -36.55 1.59
CA SER A 787 -1.55 -37.15 2.51
C SER A 787 -0.80 -36.04 3.26
N ASN A 788 -0.90 -36.07 4.57
CA ASN A 788 -0.12 -35.22 5.50
C ASN A 788 1.35 -35.63 5.40
N THR A 789 2.01 -35.35 4.30
CA THR A 789 3.45 -35.50 4.21
C THR A 789 4.05 -34.23 4.78
N GLY A 790 4.71 -34.37 5.93
CA GLY A 790 5.40 -33.31 6.66
C GLY A 790 6.29 -32.47 5.77
N GLY A 791 5.66 -31.59 5.01
CA GLY A 791 6.30 -30.56 4.24
C GLY A 791 6.76 -29.47 5.16
N LEU A 792 7.85 -28.86 4.82
CA LEU A 792 8.34 -27.61 5.40
C LEU A 792 7.14 -26.69 5.58
N GLY A 793 6.86 -26.31 6.83
CA GLY A 793 5.69 -25.55 7.20
C GLY A 793 5.59 -24.19 6.50
N TYR A 794 5.17 -24.21 5.28
CA TYR A 794 4.88 -22.99 4.52
C TYR A 794 3.74 -22.18 5.15
N GLY A 795 2.96 -22.78 6.03
CA GLY A 795 1.82 -22.11 6.61
C GLY A 795 2.15 -21.09 7.68
N ASN A 796 3.34 -21.08 8.29
CA ASN A 796 3.58 -20.26 9.46
C ASN A 796 5.04 -19.98 9.69
N SER A 797 5.61 -19.34 8.72
CA SER A 797 6.83 -18.59 8.91
C SER A 797 6.52 -17.23 9.55
N PHE A 798 7.51 -16.70 10.23
CA PHE A 798 7.40 -15.44 10.94
C PHE A 798 8.20 -14.36 10.25
N MET A 799 7.58 -13.20 10.03
CA MET A 799 8.33 -11.99 9.73
C MET A 799 9.26 -11.66 10.89
N VAL A 800 10.48 -11.32 10.57
CA VAL A 800 11.54 -10.99 11.54
C VAL A 800 12.00 -9.57 11.27
N GLU A 801 12.08 -8.74 12.30
CA GLU A 801 12.62 -7.38 12.19
C GLU A 801 14.10 -7.44 11.76
N PRO A 802 14.53 -6.63 10.79
CA PRO A 802 15.94 -6.51 10.45
C PRO A 802 16.79 -6.16 11.68
N ARG A 803 18.01 -6.69 11.73
CA ARG A 803 18.97 -6.33 12.78
C ARG A 803 19.31 -4.86 12.68
N PHE A 804 20.21 -4.42 13.59
CA PHE A 804 20.75 -3.07 13.51
C PHE A 804 21.11 -2.68 12.07
N THR A 805 20.50 -1.58 11.60
CA THR A 805 20.83 -0.98 10.32
C THR A 805 21.17 0.49 10.49
N MET A 806 22.06 0.96 9.64
CA MET A 806 22.45 2.36 9.56
C MET A 806 22.43 2.80 8.09
N VAL A 807 21.82 3.96 7.83
CA VAL A 807 21.84 4.62 6.53
C VAL A 807 22.32 6.05 6.74
N GLY A 808 23.41 6.41 6.08
CA GLY A 808 23.90 7.79 5.98
C GLY A 808 23.47 8.37 4.65
N SER A 809 22.98 9.62 4.64
CA SER A 809 22.60 10.31 3.40
C SER A 809 23.10 11.75 3.35
N VAL A 810 23.39 12.21 2.14
CA VAL A 810 23.71 13.60 1.82
C VAL A 810 22.73 14.06 0.74
N SER A 811 21.98 15.10 1.04
CA SER A 811 21.00 15.64 0.11
C SER A 811 21.12 17.15 -0.02
N THR A 812 20.68 17.69 -1.14
CA THR A 812 20.54 19.15 -1.34
C THR A 812 19.51 19.44 -2.41
N SER A 813 18.83 20.57 -2.28
CA SER A 813 18.05 21.20 -3.37
C SER A 813 18.89 22.28 -4.07
N PHE A 814 18.55 22.61 -5.31
CA PHE A 814 19.22 23.60 -6.13
C PHE A 814 18.28 24.40 -7.01
#